data_d2544d78b4dd3374556d5fa5806576ed
#
_entry.id   d2544d78b4dd3374556d5fa5806576ed
#
_cell.length_a   1.000
_cell.length_b   1.000
_cell.length_c   1.000
_cell.angle_alpha   90.00
_cell.angle_beta   90.00
_cell.angle_gamma   90.00
#
_symmetry.space_group_name_H-M   'P 1'
#
loop_
_entity.id
_entity.type
_entity.pdbx_description
1 polymer ?
#
loop_
_entity_poly.entity_id
_entity_poly.type
_entity_poly.pdbx_seq_one_letter_code
_entity_poly.pdbx_strand_id
1 'polypeptide(L)'
;MNHSTSATNFSLPSVLNGAHRNEFDMLWHKLSTADSCLVDASEVTTVDSEGLQMLVDGVHALHRQGRMLVIENASGTLRAACNSFRLHEVLGISEEKETSHNIDNGARLGEVLIQLGYLNDEDLNDSIKKSSERPDSYLGQILLEEGHINEEQLARALGAQHDLPFVNPANDGVLDVSLECDVPFAELRVHGILPYLRLNDTLAVALKDPADVYASDVVRKYTGLSVITTVTTPEAISTGLDQLQRAHSGTVAVENTDEDEVPIKERFNEIVVNAIIEGASDIHVEPFQDNYLLRYRVDGRLHEVSTLTNDIGSSLVARIKVAAGCDISEKRLPQDGRIHYQDRTRDVDLRVNTLPTVHGEKAVMRILDRNTEALALKHLGLTSNNSLWLNEAINLPHGLVLVTGPTGSGKTTTLYSVLDEIVTPETNVSTVENPVERSVQGVNQTQVNGKAGLSFEVCLRALLRQDPDVIMIGEIRDKETAEIAIEAALTGHLVLATLHTNDAPGAASRLIQMGVEPFLVAATLRAVIAQRLVRKLCDSCKRPIEHSESVHTQYAKHGLENQQHFASAGCPACRNTGYDGRRGVFEVMKVTDRLQDLIASNPPSSDIRSLALKEGMDSLLSDAFQRVNIGLTTVEEALRAGGKS
;
A
#
# COMPACT_ATOMS: atom_id res chain seq x y z
N MET A 1 37.80 -31.57 59.82
CA MET A 1 36.63 -32.30 59.38
C MET A 1 36.21 -31.64 58.09
N ASN A 2 36.55 -32.25 56.96
CA ASN A 2 36.22 -31.78 55.63
C ASN A 2 34.77 -32.18 55.35
N HIS A 3 33.85 -31.23 55.35
CA HIS A 3 32.55 -31.42 54.72
C HIS A 3 32.70 -31.07 53.23
N SER A 4 32.93 -32.14 52.45
CA SER A 4 32.65 -32.04 50.99
C SER A 4 31.13 -31.97 50.83
N THR A 5 30.56 -30.78 50.73
CA THR A 5 29.21 -30.57 50.26
C THR A 5 29.20 -30.96 48.79
N SER A 6 28.56 -32.07 48.46
CA SER A 6 28.23 -32.43 47.08
C SER A 6 27.27 -31.37 46.56
N ALA A 7 27.77 -30.49 45.72
CA ALA A 7 26.91 -29.56 44.96
C ALA A 7 25.98 -30.43 44.10
N THR A 8 24.70 -30.42 44.38
CA THR A 8 23.68 -31.01 43.53
C THR A 8 23.57 -30.10 42.30
N ASN A 9 24.16 -30.53 41.18
CA ASN A 9 24.04 -29.84 39.92
C ASN A 9 22.60 -30.04 39.41
N PHE A 10 21.86 -28.97 39.28
CA PHE A 10 20.57 -28.92 38.57
C PHE A 10 20.84 -28.56 37.13
N SER A 11 20.03 -29.08 36.18
CA SER A 11 20.10 -28.70 34.76
C SER A 11 18.75 -28.25 34.24
N LEU A 12 18.76 -27.31 33.30
CA LEU A 12 17.59 -26.94 32.55
C LEU A 12 17.25 -28.04 31.51
N PRO A 13 15.95 -28.22 31.16
CA PRO A 13 15.57 -29.05 30.04
C PRO A 13 16.18 -28.54 28.71
N SER A 14 16.45 -29.47 27.78
CA SER A 14 17.00 -29.11 26.47
C SER A 14 16.03 -28.25 25.63
N VAL A 15 14.74 -28.34 25.90
CA VAL A 15 13.66 -27.55 25.24
C VAL A 15 12.92 -26.79 26.33
N LEU A 16 12.96 -25.47 26.24
CA LEU A 16 12.22 -24.58 27.14
C LEU A 16 10.93 -24.15 26.47
N ASN A 17 9.83 -24.86 26.76
CA ASN A 17 8.50 -24.58 26.22
C ASN A 17 7.39 -24.97 27.20
N GLY A 18 6.15 -24.60 26.87
CA GLY A 18 4.99 -24.87 27.71
C GLY A 18 4.69 -26.35 27.99
N ALA A 19 5.10 -27.26 27.10
CA ALA A 19 4.89 -28.69 27.28
C ALA A 19 5.72 -29.27 28.46
N HIS A 20 6.82 -28.62 28.81
CA HIS A 20 7.73 -29.03 29.90
C HIS A 20 7.41 -28.38 31.27
N ARG A 21 6.24 -27.77 31.43
CA ARG A 21 5.80 -27.06 32.64
C ARG A 21 6.01 -27.89 33.91
N ASN A 22 5.67 -29.18 33.89
CA ASN A 22 5.84 -30.08 35.04
C ASN A 22 7.31 -30.27 35.43
N GLU A 23 8.23 -30.30 34.48
CA GLU A 23 9.67 -30.39 34.73
C GLU A 23 10.19 -29.10 35.35
N PHE A 24 9.73 -27.94 34.89
CA PHE A 24 10.02 -26.65 35.48
C PHE A 24 9.53 -26.57 36.94
N ASP A 25 8.28 -26.95 37.20
CA ASP A 25 7.68 -26.90 38.55
C ASP A 25 8.48 -27.80 39.52
N MET A 26 8.90 -28.98 39.07
CA MET A 26 9.76 -29.86 39.88
C MET A 26 11.15 -29.25 40.11
N LEU A 27 11.74 -28.63 39.13
CA LEU A 27 13.04 -27.96 39.25
C LEU A 27 12.94 -26.79 40.23
N TRP A 28 11.92 -25.93 40.11
CA TRP A 28 11.73 -24.80 41.02
C TRP A 28 11.44 -25.24 42.43
N HIS A 29 10.69 -26.31 42.64
CA HIS A 29 10.45 -26.87 43.95
C HIS A 29 11.76 -27.38 44.59
N LYS A 30 12.61 -28.08 43.82
CA LYS A 30 13.93 -28.55 44.30
C LYS A 30 14.85 -27.37 44.62
N LEU A 31 14.93 -26.36 43.76
CA LEU A 31 15.76 -25.17 43.96
C LEU A 31 15.29 -24.33 45.16
N SER A 32 13.97 -24.29 45.45
CA SER A 32 13.44 -23.58 46.62
C SER A 32 13.85 -24.20 47.96
N THR A 33 14.29 -25.46 47.98
CA THR A 33 14.73 -26.20 49.20
C THR A 33 16.22 -26.49 49.23
N ALA A 34 16.96 -26.26 48.14
CA ALA A 34 18.42 -26.56 48.03
C ALA A 34 19.30 -25.52 48.74
N ASP A 35 20.48 -25.89 49.20
CA ASP A 35 21.44 -24.96 49.83
C ASP A 35 22.06 -23.96 48.83
N SER A 36 22.14 -24.34 47.54
CA SER A 36 22.61 -23.49 46.43
C SER A 36 21.65 -23.57 45.24
N CYS A 37 21.49 -22.47 44.52
CA CYS A 37 20.68 -22.39 43.31
C CYS A 37 21.58 -22.28 42.06
N LEU A 38 22.44 -23.28 41.85
CA LEU A 38 23.31 -23.37 40.69
C LEU A 38 22.68 -24.28 39.66
N VAL A 39 22.54 -23.82 38.42
CA VAL A 39 21.85 -24.54 37.34
C VAL A 39 22.68 -24.52 36.06
N ASP A 40 22.93 -25.71 35.51
CA ASP A 40 23.59 -25.87 34.21
C ASP A 40 22.58 -25.72 33.08
N ALA A 41 22.88 -24.89 32.07
CA ALA A 41 22.04 -24.63 30.94
C ALA A 41 22.74 -24.94 29.60
N SER A 42 23.75 -25.80 29.61
CA SER A 42 24.53 -26.17 28.40
C SER A 42 23.70 -26.93 27.35
N GLU A 43 22.70 -27.69 27.78
CA GLU A 43 21.90 -28.57 26.94
C GLU A 43 20.69 -27.85 26.27
N VAL A 44 20.46 -26.56 26.56
CA VAL A 44 19.28 -25.82 26.00
C VAL A 44 19.51 -25.58 24.51
N THR A 45 18.60 -26.12 23.68
CA THR A 45 18.63 -26.02 22.20
C THR A 45 17.53 -25.20 21.60
N THR A 46 16.39 -25.05 22.32
CA THR A 46 15.25 -24.23 21.88
C THR A 46 14.59 -23.51 23.04
N VAL A 47 14.14 -22.29 22.80
CA VAL A 47 13.42 -21.44 23.77
C VAL A 47 12.24 -20.79 23.08
N ASP A 48 11.02 -21.07 23.51
CA ASP A 48 9.81 -20.35 23.10
C ASP A 48 9.38 -19.32 24.15
N SER A 49 8.33 -18.56 23.85
CA SER A 49 7.82 -17.49 24.70
C SER A 49 7.35 -17.99 26.06
N GLU A 50 6.67 -19.14 26.11
CA GLU A 50 6.16 -19.73 27.34
C GLU A 50 7.29 -20.28 28.22
N GLY A 51 8.28 -20.93 27.62
CA GLY A 51 9.46 -21.42 28.31
C GLY A 51 10.31 -20.30 28.91
N LEU A 52 10.51 -19.22 28.16
CA LEU A 52 11.22 -18.03 28.67
C LEU A 52 10.45 -17.38 29.83
N GLN A 53 9.13 -17.26 29.72
CA GLN A 53 8.28 -16.72 30.78
C GLN A 53 8.37 -17.55 32.06
N MET A 54 8.29 -18.89 31.95
CA MET A 54 8.44 -19.80 33.10
C MET A 54 9.80 -19.68 33.76
N LEU A 55 10.85 -19.51 32.97
CA LEU A 55 12.22 -19.32 33.51
C LEU A 55 12.31 -18.02 34.32
N VAL A 56 11.84 -16.90 33.77
CA VAL A 56 11.86 -15.59 34.42
C VAL A 56 10.99 -15.59 35.69
N ASP A 57 9.79 -16.16 35.63
CA ASP A 57 8.87 -16.24 36.77
C ASP A 57 9.45 -17.07 37.92
N GLY A 58 10.11 -18.20 37.59
CA GLY A 58 10.78 -19.03 38.57
C GLY A 58 11.95 -18.32 39.26
N VAL A 59 12.75 -17.57 38.49
CA VAL A 59 13.83 -16.73 39.03
C VAL A 59 13.28 -15.65 39.96
N HIS A 60 12.22 -14.96 39.54
CA HIS A 60 11.57 -13.97 40.39
C HIS A 60 10.97 -14.59 41.67
N ALA A 61 10.45 -15.82 41.59
CA ALA A 61 9.95 -16.53 42.78
C ALA A 61 11.07 -16.87 43.78
N LEU A 62 12.25 -17.29 43.31
CA LEU A 62 13.44 -17.52 44.15
C LEU A 62 13.96 -16.21 44.75
N HIS A 63 14.04 -15.13 43.97
CA HIS A 63 14.46 -13.81 44.47
C HIS A 63 13.56 -13.31 45.61
N ARG A 64 12.24 -13.50 45.51
CA ARG A 64 11.28 -13.15 46.58
C ARG A 64 11.51 -13.94 47.86
N GLN A 65 12.13 -15.10 47.78
CA GLN A 65 12.54 -15.92 48.91
C GLN A 65 13.96 -15.57 49.42
N GLY A 66 14.60 -14.54 48.87
CA GLY A 66 15.96 -14.12 49.21
C GLY A 66 17.05 -15.02 48.64
N ARG A 67 16.75 -15.78 47.60
CA ARG A 67 17.66 -16.73 46.94
C ARG A 67 18.07 -16.18 45.58
N MET A 68 19.34 -16.29 45.23
CA MET A 68 19.85 -15.92 43.93
C MET A 68 20.14 -17.18 43.09
N LEU A 69 19.55 -17.24 41.89
CA LEU A 69 19.90 -18.24 40.88
C LEU A 69 21.17 -17.82 40.17
N VAL A 70 22.06 -18.78 39.93
CA VAL A 70 23.23 -18.60 39.05
C VAL A 70 23.13 -19.66 37.96
N ILE A 71 23.05 -19.23 36.71
CA ILE A 71 23.04 -20.11 35.55
C ILE A 71 24.49 -20.23 35.03
N GLU A 72 25.00 -21.45 35.06
CA GLU A 72 26.31 -21.76 34.50
C GLU A 72 26.18 -22.40 33.11
N ASN A 73 27.22 -22.28 32.30
CA ASN A 73 27.32 -22.89 30.97
C ASN A 73 26.09 -22.59 30.07
N ALA A 74 25.56 -21.36 30.12
CA ALA A 74 24.43 -20.99 29.28
C ALA A 74 24.73 -21.26 27.80
N SER A 75 23.85 -22.03 27.13
CA SER A 75 23.95 -22.34 25.70
C SER A 75 23.85 -21.08 24.85
N GLY A 76 24.28 -21.15 23.59
CA GLY A 76 24.09 -20.06 22.61
C GLY A 76 22.63 -19.64 22.49
N THR A 77 21.72 -20.61 22.49
CA THR A 77 20.25 -20.39 22.43
C THR A 77 19.73 -19.57 23.62
N LEU A 78 20.11 -19.98 24.84
CA LEU A 78 19.67 -19.23 26.03
C LEU A 78 20.28 -17.83 26.07
N ARG A 79 21.53 -17.66 25.63
CA ARG A 79 22.18 -16.36 25.50
C ARG A 79 21.47 -15.47 24.47
N ALA A 80 21.07 -16.01 23.31
CA ALA A 80 20.33 -15.29 22.31
C ALA A 80 18.98 -14.78 22.87
N ALA A 81 18.24 -15.61 23.61
CA ALA A 81 17.02 -15.19 24.30
C ALA A 81 17.28 -14.09 25.34
N CYS A 82 18.37 -14.21 26.11
CA CYS A 82 18.78 -13.20 27.10
C CYS A 82 19.19 -11.88 26.45
N ASN A 83 19.94 -11.92 25.36
CA ASN A 83 20.34 -10.74 24.58
C ASN A 83 19.10 -9.99 24.07
N SER A 84 18.08 -10.71 23.61
CA SER A 84 16.84 -10.14 23.08
C SER A 84 16.10 -9.27 24.10
N PHE A 85 16.09 -9.66 25.38
CA PHE A 85 15.35 -8.96 26.46
C PHE A 85 16.27 -8.34 27.52
N ARG A 86 17.58 -8.34 27.34
CA ARG A 86 18.60 -7.84 28.31
C ARG A 86 18.45 -8.48 29.69
N LEU A 87 18.28 -9.83 29.74
CA LEU A 87 17.98 -10.58 30.98
C LEU A 87 19.21 -11.09 31.72
N HIS A 88 20.43 -10.76 31.34
CA HIS A 88 21.68 -11.31 31.91
C HIS A 88 21.76 -11.14 33.43
N GLU A 89 21.46 -9.93 33.92
CA GLU A 89 21.46 -9.65 35.36
C GLU A 89 20.35 -10.42 36.10
N VAL A 90 19.15 -10.51 35.47
CA VAL A 90 17.99 -11.18 36.09
C VAL A 90 18.23 -12.66 36.23
N LEU A 91 18.86 -13.30 35.24
CA LEU A 91 19.10 -14.73 35.20
C LEU A 91 20.45 -15.12 35.78
N GLY A 92 21.25 -14.16 36.23
CA GLY A 92 22.59 -14.43 36.81
C GLY A 92 23.56 -15.07 35.80
N ILE A 93 23.41 -14.77 34.51
CA ILE A 93 24.30 -15.26 33.45
C ILE A 93 25.45 -14.27 33.29
N SER A 94 26.69 -14.76 33.35
CA SER A 94 27.86 -13.93 33.08
C SER A 94 27.84 -13.50 31.60
N GLU A 95 27.92 -12.20 31.35
CA GLU A 95 28.16 -11.69 29.99
C GLU A 95 29.51 -12.26 29.52
N GLU A 96 29.52 -13.09 28.48
CA GLU A 96 30.73 -13.22 27.69
C GLU A 96 30.98 -11.84 27.06
N LYS A 97 32.15 -11.30 27.31
CA LYS A 97 32.69 -10.19 26.55
C LYS A 97 32.88 -10.67 25.09
N GLU A 98 31.83 -10.85 24.33
CA GLU A 98 31.91 -10.55 22.90
C GLU A 98 32.41 -9.11 22.88
N THR A 99 33.63 -8.93 22.39
CA THR A 99 34.37 -7.67 22.33
C THR A 99 33.38 -6.48 22.15
N SER A 100 32.85 -5.98 23.27
CA SER A 100 32.23 -4.68 23.33
C SER A 100 33.37 -3.68 23.13
N HIS A 101 33.74 -3.51 21.85
CA HIS A 101 34.49 -2.36 21.46
C HIS A 101 33.58 -1.19 21.84
N ASN A 102 34.06 -0.29 22.67
CA ASN A 102 33.39 1.00 22.90
C ASN A 102 33.31 1.70 21.55
N ILE A 103 32.24 1.38 20.78
CA ILE A 103 31.96 2.02 19.52
C ILE A 103 31.40 3.38 19.89
N ASP A 104 32.08 4.44 19.49
CA ASP A 104 31.64 5.80 19.75
C ASP A 104 30.23 6.00 19.19
N ASN A 105 29.32 6.49 20.02
CA ASN A 105 27.96 6.85 19.58
C ASN A 105 28.07 7.91 18.45
N GLY A 106 27.81 7.47 17.21
CA GLY A 106 27.92 8.30 16.01
C GLY A 106 29.01 7.88 15.03
N ALA A 107 29.73 6.76 15.27
CA ALA A 107 30.69 6.21 14.32
C ALA A 107 30.01 5.85 12.99
N ARG A 108 30.69 6.10 11.87
CA ARG A 108 30.17 5.74 10.55
C ARG A 108 30.30 4.24 10.31
N LEU A 109 29.42 3.64 9.51
CA LEU A 109 29.42 2.20 9.23
C LEU A 109 30.81 1.66 8.85
N GLY A 110 31.57 2.38 8.02
CA GLY A 110 32.93 1.96 7.64
C GLY A 110 33.90 1.89 8.83
N GLU A 111 33.81 2.84 9.77
CA GLU A 111 34.62 2.85 10.99
C GLU A 111 34.25 1.68 11.90
N VAL A 112 32.96 1.38 12.03
CA VAL A 112 32.46 0.23 12.80
C VAL A 112 32.96 -1.08 12.20
N LEU A 113 32.92 -1.24 10.88
CA LEU A 113 33.39 -2.44 10.19
C LEU A 113 34.90 -2.67 10.40
N ILE A 114 35.70 -1.60 10.42
CA ILE A 114 37.14 -1.69 10.75
C ILE A 114 37.35 -2.06 12.21
N GLN A 115 36.63 -1.44 13.14
CA GLN A 115 36.73 -1.74 14.57
C GLN A 115 36.36 -3.19 14.90
N LEU A 116 35.35 -3.73 14.18
CA LEU A 116 34.97 -5.15 14.29
C LEU A 116 35.93 -6.11 13.56
N GLY A 117 36.92 -5.59 12.84
CA GLY A 117 37.88 -6.40 12.10
C GLY A 117 37.33 -7.06 10.83
N TYR A 118 36.20 -6.56 10.30
CA TYR A 118 35.58 -7.10 9.09
C TYR A 118 36.10 -6.44 7.82
N LEU A 119 36.71 -5.25 7.91
CA LEU A 119 37.20 -4.48 6.80
C LEU A 119 38.56 -3.83 7.14
N ASN A 120 39.39 -3.60 6.14
CA ASN A 120 40.62 -2.82 6.28
C ASN A 120 40.47 -1.42 5.67
N ASP A 121 41.41 -0.52 5.99
CA ASP A 121 41.37 0.89 5.52
C ASP A 121 41.49 1.03 4.01
N GLU A 122 42.18 0.11 3.33
CA GLU A 122 42.42 0.16 1.89
C GLU A 122 41.13 -0.14 1.13
N ASP A 123 40.43 -1.23 1.47
CA ASP A 123 39.17 -1.65 0.87
C ASP A 123 38.05 -0.63 1.17
N LEU A 124 38.04 -0.05 2.40
CA LEU A 124 37.09 1.00 2.74
C LEU A 124 37.26 2.24 1.85
N ASN A 125 38.49 2.72 1.68
CA ASN A 125 38.76 3.89 0.86
C ASN A 125 38.39 3.70 -0.62
N ASP A 126 38.61 2.50 -1.16
CA ASP A 126 38.24 2.17 -2.54
C ASP A 126 36.72 2.09 -2.70
N SER A 127 36.01 1.51 -1.76
CA SER A 127 34.54 1.43 -1.80
C SER A 127 33.88 2.81 -1.59
N ILE A 128 34.47 3.71 -0.78
CA ILE A 128 34.01 5.09 -0.64
C ILE A 128 34.17 5.87 -1.96
N LYS A 129 35.27 5.71 -2.70
CA LYS A 129 35.45 6.36 -4.00
C LYS A 129 34.37 5.90 -4.99
N LYS A 130 34.10 4.58 -5.04
CA LYS A 130 33.04 4.02 -5.89
C LYS A 130 31.64 4.46 -5.50
N SER A 131 31.39 4.62 -4.19
CA SER A 131 30.12 5.19 -3.67
C SER A 131 29.93 6.64 -4.13
N SER A 132 31.00 7.43 -4.20
CA SER A 132 30.92 8.81 -4.71
C SER A 132 30.63 8.87 -6.22
N GLU A 133 30.97 7.81 -6.98
CA GLU A 133 30.65 7.66 -8.40
C GLU A 133 29.24 7.11 -8.66
N ARG A 134 28.61 6.48 -7.63
CA ARG A 134 27.26 5.90 -7.67
C ARG A 134 26.40 6.51 -6.55
N PRO A 135 25.85 7.71 -6.71
CA PRO A 135 25.16 8.44 -5.65
C PRO A 135 23.90 7.74 -5.11
N ASP A 136 23.38 6.73 -5.80
CA ASP A 136 22.18 5.97 -5.42
C ASP A 136 22.49 4.67 -4.66
N SER A 137 23.77 4.34 -4.38
CA SER A 137 24.16 3.10 -3.70
C SER A 137 24.75 3.39 -2.32
N TYR A 138 24.24 2.70 -1.29
CA TYR A 138 24.78 2.78 0.07
C TYR A 138 26.11 2.04 0.17
N LEU A 139 27.03 2.54 1.00
CA LEU A 139 28.35 1.95 1.22
C LEU A 139 28.29 0.44 1.56
N GLY A 140 27.35 0.04 2.44
CA GLY A 140 27.16 -1.36 2.81
C GLY A 140 26.82 -2.26 1.62
N GLN A 141 26.00 -1.76 0.69
CA GLN A 141 25.63 -2.51 -0.52
C GLN A 141 26.82 -2.70 -1.47
N ILE A 142 27.64 -1.67 -1.64
CA ILE A 142 28.85 -1.74 -2.47
C ILE A 142 29.84 -2.75 -1.88
N LEU A 143 30.03 -2.73 -0.57
CA LEU A 143 30.91 -3.67 0.13
C LEU A 143 30.45 -5.13 0.00
N LEU A 144 29.13 -5.39 -0.02
CA LEU A 144 28.55 -6.70 -0.31
C LEU A 144 28.76 -7.12 -1.76
N GLU A 145 28.47 -6.23 -2.72
CA GLU A 145 28.64 -6.50 -4.16
C GLU A 145 30.11 -6.83 -4.52
N GLU A 146 31.05 -6.19 -3.86
CA GLU A 146 32.50 -6.42 -4.06
C GLU A 146 33.02 -7.62 -3.26
N GLY A 147 32.21 -8.21 -2.39
CA GLY A 147 32.58 -9.38 -1.59
C GLY A 147 33.57 -9.06 -0.47
N HIS A 148 33.74 -7.79 -0.08
CA HIS A 148 34.59 -7.39 1.06
C HIS A 148 33.99 -7.79 2.40
N ILE A 149 32.66 -7.82 2.51
CA ILE A 149 31.91 -8.30 3.67
C ILE A 149 30.74 -9.19 3.22
N ASN A 150 30.23 -10.01 4.16
CA ASN A 150 28.99 -10.78 3.96
C ASN A 150 27.80 -10.12 4.69
N GLU A 151 26.57 -10.62 4.45
CA GLU A 151 25.34 -10.07 5.03
C GLU A 151 25.33 -10.11 6.55
N GLU A 152 25.89 -11.17 7.17
CA GLU A 152 25.97 -11.27 8.63
C GLU A 152 26.91 -10.22 9.22
N GLN A 153 28.06 -10.01 8.61
CA GLN A 153 29.03 -8.98 9.04
C GLN A 153 28.42 -7.57 8.91
N LEU A 154 27.66 -7.32 7.84
CA LEU A 154 26.94 -6.06 7.69
C LEU A 154 25.88 -5.88 8.77
N ALA A 155 25.05 -6.90 9.02
CA ALA A 155 24.01 -6.87 10.04
C ALA A 155 24.59 -6.65 11.46
N ARG A 156 25.70 -7.34 11.81
CA ARG A 156 26.42 -7.14 13.07
C ARG A 156 26.98 -5.72 13.21
N ALA A 157 27.52 -5.16 12.14
CA ALA A 157 28.05 -3.79 12.15
C ALA A 157 26.93 -2.75 12.31
N LEU A 158 25.80 -2.93 11.63
CA LEU A 158 24.62 -2.09 11.78
C LEU A 158 24.04 -2.19 13.21
N GLY A 159 23.97 -3.40 13.75
CA GLY A 159 23.55 -3.62 15.14
C GLY A 159 24.45 -2.88 16.12
N ALA A 160 25.78 -3.03 15.98
CA ALA A 160 26.77 -2.37 16.83
C ALA A 160 26.71 -0.83 16.71
N GLN A 161 26.43 -0.29 15.52
CA GLN A 161 26.24 1.15 15.29
C GLN A 161 25.02 1.72 16.04
N HIS A 162 23.97 0.92 16.23
CA HIS A 162 22.70 1.32 16.84
C HIS A 162 22.49 0.77 18.27
N ASP A 163 23.52 0.19 18.90
CA ASP A 163 23.46 -0.47 20.23
C ASP A 163 22.35 -1.55 20.29
N LEU A 164 22.21 -2.33 19.21
CA LEU A 164 21.26 -3.42 19.09
C LEU A 164 21.99 -4.76 18.93
N PRO A 165 21.56 -5.82 19.64
CA PRO A 165 22.15 -7.14 19.50
C PRO A 165 21.81 -7.77 18.14
N PHE A 166 22.75 -8.51 17.58
CA PHE A 166 22.50 -9.40 16.46
C PHE A 166 21.92 -10.72 16.96
N VAL A 167 20.82 -11.18 16.36
CA VAL A 167 20.18 -12.48 16.66
C VAL A 167 19.71 -13.10 15.34
N ASN A 168 19.96 -14.40 15.15
CA ASN A 168 19.37 -15.17 14.05
C ASN A 168 18.28 -16.10 14.62
N PRO A 169 17.02 -15.68 14.72
CA PRO A 169 16.02 -16.38 15.54
C PRO A 169 15.84 -17.86 15.21
N ALA A 170 15.87 -18.23 13.93
CA ALA A 170 15.71 -19.62 13.50
C ALA A 170 16.92 -20.49 13.83
N ASN A 171 18.13 -20.00 13.55
CA ASN A 171 19.37 -20.73 13.78
C ASN A 171 19.76 -20.77 15.26
N ASP A 172 19.46 -19.71 16.00
CA ASP A 172 19.75 -19.61 17.42
C ASP A 172 18.73 -20.35 18.30
N GLY A 173 17.69 -20.95 17.70
CA GLY A 173 16.67 -21.73 18.42
C GLY A 173 15.73 -20.90 19.31
N VAL A 174 15.55 -19.62 19.01
CA VAL A 174 14.70 -18.69 19.76
C VAL A 174 13.48 -18.23 18.96
N LEU A 175 13.22 -18.82 17.79
CA LEU A 175 12.00 -18.55 17.02
C LEU A 175 10.84 -19.34 17.62
N ASP A 176 9.94 -18.65 18.27
CA ASP A 176 8.67 -19.23 18.73
C ASP A 176 7.67 -19.31 17.58
N VAL A 177 7.58 -20.49 16.97
CA VAL A 177 6.68 -20.73 15.83
C VAL A 177 5.20 -20.72 16.22
N SER A 178 4.87 -20.79 17.52
CA SER A 178 3.50 -20.68 18.04
C SER A 178 3.08 -19.24 18.35
N LEU A 179 3.99 -18.28 18.16
CA LEU A 179 3.78 -16.88 18.47
C LEU A 179 2.66 -16.28 17.66
N GLU A 180 1.50 -16.05 18.26
CA GLU A 180 0.40 -15.30 17.62
C GLU A 180 0.79 -13.82 17.51
N CYS A 181 0.95 -13.36 16.27
CA CYS A 181 1.23 -11.97 15.95
C CYS A 181 0.18 -11.47 14.95
N ASP A 182 -0.63 -10.49 15.38
CA ASP A 182 -1.72 -9.94 14.54
C ASP A 182 -1.20 -9.06 13.37
N VAL A 183 0.12 -8.92 13.20
CA VAL A 183 0.71 -8.20 12.08
C VAL A 183 0.61 -9.06 10.81
N PRO A 184 0.04 -8.54 9.70
CA PRO A 184 0.00 -9.28 8.45
C PRO A 184 1.40 -9.66 7.96
N PHE A 185 1.60 -10.92 7.53
CA PHE A 185 2.91 -11.39 7.03
C PHE A 185 3.45 -10.52 5.88
N ALA A 186 2.57 -9.95 5.06
CA ALA A 186 2.95 -9.02 4.01
C ALA A 186 3.61 -7.73 4.55
N GLU A 187 3.08 -7.15 5.62
CA GLU A 187 3.69 -5.98 6.30
C GLU A 187 5.06 -6.35 6.89
N LEU A 188 5.14 -7.53 7.53
CA LEU A 188 6.40 -8.03 8.09
C LEU A 188 7.48 -8.19 7.01
N ARG A 189 7.12 -8.72 5.83
CA ARG A 189 8.04 -8.89 4.69
C ARG A 189 8.46 -7.55 4.08
N VAL A 190 7.52 -6.62 3.87
CA VAL A 190 7.80 -5.30 3.28
C VAL A 190 8.79 -4.52 4.14
N HIS A 191 8.59 -4.49 5.45
CA HIS A 191 9.46 -3.78 6.38
C HIS A 191 10.69 -4.59 6.82
N GLY A 192 10.78 -5.87 6.42
CA GLY A 192 11.87 -6.74 6.84
C GLY A 192 11.90 -6.92 8.36
N ILE A 193 10.77 -7.35 8.92
CA ILE A 193 10.53 -7.56 10.35
C ILE A 193 10.25 -9.02 10.61
N LEU A 194 10.91 -9.62 11.60
CA LEU A 194 10.61 -10.95 12.09
C LEU A 194 10.25 -10.90 13.58
N PRO A 195 8.97 -10.99 13.98
CA PRO A 195 8.58 -11.25 15.35
C PRO A 195 9.01 -12.68 15.71
N TYR A 196 9.65 -12.89 16.88
CA TYR A 196 10.20 -14.20 17.14
C TYR A 196 10.07 -14.70 18.58
N LEU A 197 9.91 -13.81 19.56
CA LEU A 197 9.83 -14.22 20.96
C LEU A 197 9.03 -13.18 21.75
N ARG A 198 8.23 -13.62 22.74
CA ARG A 198 7.43 -12.73 23.60
C ARG A 198 7.73 -12.99 25.07
N LEU A 199 7.83 -11.92 25.83
CA LEU A 199 7.93 -11.97 27.29
C LEU A 199 6.96 -10.94 27.88
N ASN A 200 5.93 -11.40 28.62
CA ASN A 200 4.84 -10.55 29.12
C ASN A 200 4.18 -9.73 27.99
N ASP A 201 4.16 -8.41 28.14
CA ASP A 201 3.62 -7.46 27.16
C ASP A 201 4.70 -6.91 26.21
N THR A 202 5.84 -7.56 26.11
CA THR A 202 6.95 -7.15 25.25
C THR A 202 7.23 -8.20 24.19
N LEU A 203 7.25 -7.75 22.92
CA LEU A 203 7.54 -8.58 21.76
C LEU A 203 8.95 -8.26 21.22
N ALA A 204 9.78 -9.27 21.08
CA ALA A 204 11.07 -9.15 20.42
C ALA A 204 10.90 -9.29 18.91
N VAL A 205 11.46 -8.35 18.16
CA VAL A 205 11.44 -8.33 16.70
C VAL A 205 12.84 -8.14 16.15
N ALA A 206 13.20 -8.94 15.15
CA ALA A 206 14.45 -8.79 14.42
C ALA A 206 14.22 -7.98 13.14
N LEU A 207 15.08 -7.00 12.89
CA LEU A 207 15.01 -6.07 11.76
C LEU A 207 16.19 -6.28 10.82
N LYS A 208 15.98 -6.10 9.52
CA LYS A 208 17.08 -6.04 8.54
C LYS A 208 17.81 -4.70 8.55
N ASP A 209 17.08 -3.62 8.90
CA ASP A 209 17.60 -2.26 8.93
C ASP A 209 17.19 -1.58 10.25
N PRO A 210 18.14 -1.37 11.18
CA PRO A 210 17.83 -0.72 12.45
C PRO A 210 17.51 0.78 12.33
N ALA A 211 17.79 1.40 11.17
CA ALA A 211 17.44 2.80 10.91
C ALA A 211 15.97 2.98 10.49
N ASP A 212 15.25 1.90 10.19
CA ASP A 212 13.81 1.95 9.89
C ASP A 212 12.99 2.13 11.18
N VAL A 213 12.78 3.40 11.56
CA VAL A 213 11.98 3.78 12.74
C VAL A 213 10.53 3.31 12.63
N TYR A 214 9.99 3.20 11.41
CA TYR A 214 8.59 2.78 11.18
C TYR A 214 8.37 1.29 11.43
N ALA A 215 9.39 0.46 11.30
CA ALA A 215 9.28 -0.99 11.47
C ALA A 215 8.72 -1.37 12.85
N SER A 216 9.23 -0.76 13.91
CA SER A 216 8.75 -1.00 15.28
C SER A 216 7.35 -0.42 15.53
N ASP A 217 7.02 0.71 14.90
CA ASP A 217 5.70 1.35 15.03
C ASP A 217 4.61 0.56 14.33
N VAL A 218 4.93 -0.08 13.19
CA VAL A 218 4.01 -1.03 12.53
C VAL A 218 3.60 -2.14 13.49
N VAL A 219 4.58 -2.78 14.13
CA VAL A 219 4.29 -3.88 15.07
C VAL A 219 3.47 -3.40 16.26
N ARG A 220 3.82 -2.26 16.88
CA ARG A 220 3.07 -1.67 18.00
C ARG A 220 1.62 -1.35 17.62
N LYS A 221 1.40 -0.84 16.43
CA LYS A 221 0.06 -0.48 15.93
C LYS A 221 -0.88 -1.68 15.83
N TYR A 222 -0.37 -2.82 15.36
CA TYR A 222 -1.18 -4.02 15.17
C TYR A 222 -1.36 -4.82 16.47
N THR A 223 -0.32 -4.90 17.31
CA THR A 223 -0.31 -5.78 18.48
C THR A 223 -0.67 -5.08 19.79
N GLY A 224 -0.49 -3.77 19.87
CA GLY A 224 -0.60 -3.01 21.12
C GLY A 224 0.48 -3.31 22.16
N LEU A 225 1.48 -4.16 21.81
CA LEU A 225 2.55 -4.59 22.69
C LEU A 225 3.73 -3.61 22.67
N SER A 226 4.53 -3.63 23.74
CA SER A 226 5.85 -3.03 23.74
C SER A 226 6.76 -3.81 22.79
N VAL A 227 7.63 -3.12 22.04
CA VAL A 227 8.52 -3.75 21.06
C VAL A 227 9.96 -3.51 21.44
N ILE A 228 10.72 -4.58 21.48
CA ILE A 228 12.18 -4.58 21.61
C ILE A 228 12.78 -5.03 20.27
N THR A 229 13.82 -4.36 19.81
CA THR A 229 14.41 -4.60 18.50
C THR A 229 15.77 -5.26 18.58
N THR A 230 16.05 -6.16 17.66
CA THR A 230 17.34 -6.78 17.39
C THR A 230 17.63 -6.68 15.89
N VAL A 231 18.84 -6.99 15.46
CA VAL A 231 19.21 -6.95 14.04
C VAL A 231 19.49 -8.37 13.55
N THR A 232 19.11 -8.65 12.29
CA THR A 232 19.36 -9.94 11.66
C THR A 232 19.58 -9.78 10.14
N THR A 233 19.89 -10.89 9.45
CA THR A 233 20.06 -10.88 7.99
C THR A 233 18.69 -10.94 7.26
N PRO A 234 18.60 -10.44 6.02
CA PRO A 234 17.39 -10.58 5.19
C PRO A 234 16.97 -12.04 4.98
N GLU A 235 17.93 -12.94 4.82
CA GLU A 235 17.69 -14.38 4.70
C GLU A 235 17.06 -14.98 5.97
N ALA A 236 17.57 -14.61 7.15
CA ALA A 236 17.01 -15.06 8.43
C ALA A 236 15.55 -14.58 8.62
N ILE A 237 15.23 -13.36 8.18
CA ILE A 237 13.85 -12.85 8.20
C ILE A 237 12.95 -13.67 7.29
N SER A 238 13.36 -13.90 6.04
CA SER A 238 12.57 -14.68 5.08
C SER A 238 12.31 -16.09 5.62
N THR A 239 13.36 -16.78 6.06
CA THR A 239 13.27 -18.13 6.61
C THR A 239 12.38 -18.20 7.85
N GLY A 240 12.54 -17.25 8.78
CA GLY A 240 11.75 -17.20 10.01
C GLY A 240 10.28 -16.91 9.75
N LEU A 241 9.97 -15.97 8.83
CA LEU A 241 8.58 -15.68 8.43
C LEU A 241 7.92 -16.86 7.74
N ASP A 242 8.67 -17.62 6.94
CA ASP A 242 8.16 -18.84 6.30
C ASP A 242 7.83 -19.92 7.34
N GLN A 243 8.66 -20.07 8.37
CA GLN A 243 8.41 -21.01 9.48
C GLN A 243 7.16 -20.60 10.29
N LEU A 244 7.05 -19.33 10.66
CA LEU A 244 5.86 -18.79 11.33
C LEU A 244 4.60 -19.00 10.49
N GLN A 245 4.64 -18.68 9.21
CA GLN A 245 3.50 -18.80 8.31
C GLN A 245 3.04 -20.25 8.15
N ARG A 246 3.98 -21.22 8.03
CA ARG A 246 3.68 -22.64 8.00
C ARG A 246 3.02 -23.14 9.29
N ALA A 247 3.51 -22.72 10.45
CA ALA A 247 2.94 -23.12 11.74
C ALA A 247 1.51 -22.62 11.92
N HIS A 248 1.18 -21.41 11.44
CA HIS A 248 -0.15 -20.82 11.54
C HIS A 248 -1.14 -21.33 10.47
N SER A 249 -0.64 -21.91 9.36
CA SER A 249 -1.50 -22.44 8.28
C SER A 249 -2.07 -23.84 8.55
N GLY A 250 -1.73 -24.46 9.67
CA GLY A 250 -2.29 -25.76 10.08
C GLY A 250 -1.96 -26.94 9.17
N THR A 251 -0.88 -26.87 8.38
CA THR A 251 -0.44 -27.93 7.48
C THR A 251 0.69 -28.75 8.09
N VAL A 252 0.48 -30.05 8.14
CA VAL A 252 1.41 -31.10 8.58
C VAL A 252 2.73 -31.00 7.81
N ALA A 253 3.83 -31.12 8.54
CA ALA A 253 5.18 -31.17 8.01
C ALA A 253 5.34 -32.20 6.90
N VAL A 254 5.78 -31.77 5.73
CA VAL A 254 6.42 -32.62 4.73
C VAL A 254 7.81 -32.06 4.50
N GLU A 255 8.82 -32.91 4.80
CA GLU A 255 10.22 -32.64 4.56
C GLU A 255 10.50 -32.44 3.06
N ASN A 256 11.34 -31.44 2.78
CA ASN A 256 12.13 -31.24 1.56
C ASN A 256 11.50 -31.56 0.22
N THR A 257 10.96 -30.57 -0.47
CA THR A 257 11.03 -30.51 -1.94
C THR A 257 10.85 -29.05 -2.42
N ASP A 258 11.73 -28.64 -3.30
CA ASP A 258 11.71 -27.56 -4.28
C ASP A 258 10.75 -26.35 -4.09
N GLU A 259 11.26 -25.13 -4.39
CA GLU A 259 10.62 -23.81 -4.37
C GLU A 259 9.26 -23.68 -5.12
N ASP A 260 8.68 -24.77 -5.60
CA ASP A 260 7.54 -24.81 -6.52
C ASP A 260 6.17 -25.14 -5.90
N GLU A 261 6.04 -25.38 -4.58
CA GLU A 261 4.78 -25.90 -3.99
C GLU A 261 4.14 -25.02 -2.90
N VAL A 262 4.12 -23.70 -3.03
CA VAL A 262 3.09 -22.92 -2.33
C VAL A 262 1.74 -23.21 -2.99
N PRO A 263 0.70 -23.71 -2.25
CA PRO A 263 -0.60 -23.97 -2.86
C PRO A 263 -1.09 -22.74 -3.60
N ILE A 264 -1.49 -22.90 -4.87
CA ILE A 264 -1.87 -21.78 -5.75
C ILE A 264 -2.96 -20.87 -5.14
N LYS A 265 -3.74 -21.39 -4.19
CA LYS A 265 -4.74 -20.65 -3.42
C LYS A 265 -4.08 -19.64 -2.48
N GLU A 266 -3.02 -20.02 -1.81
CA GLU A 266 -2.28 -19.14 -0.88
C GLU A 266 -1.53 -18.07 -1.66
N ARG A 267 -0.87 -18.44 -2.74
CA ARG A 267 -0.22 -17.49 -3.65
C ARG A 267 -1.20 -16.48 -4.23
N PHE A 268 -2.42 -16.91 -4.60
CA PHE A 268 -3.48 -15.99 -5.02
C PHE A 268 -3.85 -14.98 -3.91
N ASN A 269 -4.03 -15.48 -2.69
CA ASN A 269 -4.35 -14.61 -1.54
C ASN A 269 -3.22 -13.62 -1.26
N GLU A 270 -1.97 -14.06 -1.26
CA GLU A 270 -0.79 -13.18 -1.09
C GLU A 270 -0.75 -12.08 -2.14
N ILE A 271 -0.96 -12.42 -3.41
CA ILE A 271 -0.99 -11.45 -4.51
C ILE A 271 -2.08 -10.40 -4.28
N VAL A 272 -3.28 -10.81 -3.87
CA VAL A 272 -4.39 -9.89 -3.61
C VAL A 272 -4.08 -8.99 -2.40
N VAL A 273 -3.62 -9.58 -1.30
CA VAL A 273 -3.27 -8.82 -0.08
C VAL A 273 -2.17 -7.82 -0.36
N ASN A 274 -1.08 -8.25 -1.02
CA ASN A 274 0.03 -7.35 -1.38
C ASN A 274 -0.44 -6.21 -2.29
N ALA A 275 -1.27 -6.50 -3.30
CA ALA A 275 -1.81 -5.47 -4.17
C ALA A 275 -2.65 -4.43 -3.42
N ILE A 276 -3.46 -4.87 -2.43
CA ILE A 276 -4.26 -3.97 -1.60
C ILE A 276 -3.36 -3.12 -0.70
N ILE A 277 -2.35 -3.72 -0.06
CA ILE A 277 -1.37 -3.01 0.78
C ILE A 277 -0.62 -1.96 -0.04
N GLU A 278 -0.26 -2.30 -1.28
CA GLU A 278 0.41 -1.36 -2.19
C GLU A 278 -0.52 -0.29 -2.77
N GLY A 279 -1.81 -0.31 -2.44
CA GLY A 279 -2.78 0.63 -3.00
C GLY A 279 -2.97 0.47 -4.50
N ALA A 280 -2.80 -0.75 -5.01
CA ALA A 280 -3.01 -1.05 -6.41
C ALA A 280 -4.49 -0.91 -6.81
N SER A 281 -4.74 -0.34 -7.98
CA SER A 281 -6.07 -0.31 -8.57
C SER A 281 -6.39 -1.56 -9.39
N ASP A 282 -5.36 -2.17 -10.01
CA ASP A 282 -5.52 -3.34 -10.86
C ASP A 282 -4.33 -4.29 -10.69
N ILE A 283 -4.59 -5.59 -10.71
CA ILE A 283 -3.62 -6.68 -10.72
C ILE A 283 -3.64 -7.31 -12.12
N HIS A 284 -2.48 -7.44 -12.75
CA HIS A 284 -2.32 -8.02 -14.06
C HIS A 284 -1.49 -9.29 -13.99
N VAL A 285 -2.01 -10.40 -14.52
CA VAL A 285 -1.31 -11.67 -14.73
C VAL A 285 -1.22 -11.89 -16.23
N GLU A 286 -0.05 -11.71 -16.81
CA GLU A 286 0.14 -11.57 -18.25
C GLU A 286 1.09 -12.65 -18.80
N PRO A 287 0.63 -13.51 -19.74
CA PRO A 287 1.46 -14.54 -20.35
C PRO A 287 2.39 -13.94 -21.41
N PHE A 288 3.64 -14.37 -21.39
CA PHE A 288 4.66 -14.15 -22.41
C PHE A 288 5.17 -15.50 -22.92
N GLN A 289 6.15 -15.50 -23.83
CA GLN A 289 6.64 -16.71 -24.47
C GLN A 289 7.17 -17.74 -23.46
N ASP A 290 7.96 -17.31 -22.48
CA ASP A 290 8.70 -18.17 -21.57
C ASP A 290 8.23 -18.06 -20.12
N ASN A 291 7.33 -17.11 -19.79
CA ASN A 291 6.91 -16.81 -18.43
C ASN A 291 5.57 -16.06 -18.37
N TYR A 292 5.05 -15.89 -17.16
CA TYR A 292 4.00 -14.93 -16.84
C TYR A 292 4.58 -13.76 -16.05
N LEU A 293 4.12 -12.55 -16.34
CA LEU A 293 4.49 -11.34 -15.62
C LEU A 293 3.34 -10.90 -14.71
N LEU A 294 3.63 -10.80 -13.42
CA LEU A 294 2.72 -10.20 -12.44
C LEU A 294 3.03 -8.72 -12.31
N ARG A 295 2.03 -7.87 -12.56
CA ARG A 295 2.17 -6.41 -12.43
C ARG A 295 1.02 -5.81 -11.65
N TYR A 296 1.32 -4.80 -10.86
CA TYR A 296 0.33 -3.97 -10.18
C TYR A 296 0.23 -2.60 -10.84
N ARG A 297 -0.98 -2.06 -10.90
CA ARG A 297 -1.20 -0.67 -11.27
C ARG A 297 -1.36 0.17 -10.03
N VAL A 298 -0.33 0.93 -9.67
CA VAL A 298 -0.31 1.85 -8.53
C VAL A 298 -0.25 3.28 -9.07
N ASP A 299 -1.12 4.17 -8.58
CA ASP A 299 -1.23 5.57 -9.04
C ASP A 299 -1.28 5.75 -10.56
N GLY A 300 -1.96 4.80 -11.23
CA GLY A 300 -2.16 4.81 -12.68
C GLY A 300 -1.01 4.24 -13.52
N ARG A 301 0.12 3.86 -12.90
CA ARG A 301 1.27 3.23 -13.56
C ARG A 301 1.37 1.76 -13.25
N LEU A 302 1.82 0.96 -14.23
CA LEU A 302 2.12 -0.45 -14.03
C LEU A 302 3.54 -0.58 -13.49
N HIS A 303 3.66 -1.39 -12.43
CA HIS A 303 4.93 -1.81 -11.83
C HIS A 303 5.03 -3.33 -11.91
N GLU A 304 6.20 -3.83 -12.28
CA GLU A 304 6.51 -5.24 -12.23
C GLU A 304 6.70 -5.68 -10.78
N VAL A 305 6.05 -6.79 -10.40
CA VAL A 305 6.09 -7.35 -9.06
C VAL A 305 6.93 -8.61 -9.05
N SER A 306 6.64 -9.54 -9.96
CA SER A 306 7.40 -10.78 -10.09
C SER A 306 7.18 -11.43 -11.45
N THR A 307 8.12 -12.30 -11.81
CA THR A 307 8.01 -13.20 -12.96
C THR A 307 7.66 -14.60 -12.45
N LEU A 308 6.65 -15.23 -13.05
CA LEU A 308 6.18 -16.57 -12.69
C LEU A 308 6.51 -17.54 -13.83
N THR A 309 6.78 -18.79 -13.51
CA THR A 309 6.89 -19.85 -14.53
C THR A 309 5.56 -20.06 -15.24
N ASN A 310 5.57 -20.62 -16.46
CA ASN A 310 4.35 -20.85 -17.23
C ASN A 310 3.34 -21.76 -16.49
N ASP A 311 3.82 -22.73 -15.75
CA ASP A 311 2.97 -23.65 -14.97
C ASP A 311 2.28 -22.95 -13.82
N ILE A 312 3.02 -22.12 -13.05
CA ILE A 312 2.47 -21.33 -11.94
C ILE A 312 1.49 -20.27 -12.48
N GLY A 313 1.89 -19.54 -13.53
CA GLY A 313 1.06 -18.49 -14.12
C GLY A 313 -0.26 -19.01 -14.67
N SER A 314 -0.23 -20.12 -15.41
CA SER A 314 -1.45 -20.75 -15.94
C SER A 314 -2.36 -21.32 -14.83
N SER A 315 -1.76 -21.90 -13.79
CA SER A 315 -2.49 -22.38 -12.60
C SER A 315 -3.11 -21.23 -11.81
N LEU A 316 -2.41 -20.08 -11.71
CA LEU A 316 -2.94 -18.87 -11.09
C LEU A 316 -4.15 -18.31 -11.85
N VAL A 317 -4.06 -18.24 -13.20
CA VAL A 317 -5.22 -17.82 -14.03
C VAL A 317 -6.40 -18.77 -13.86
N ALA A 318 -6.17 -20.09 -13.84
CA ALA A 318 -7.22 -21.06 -13.57
C ALA A 318 -7.85 -20.86 -12.17
N ARG A 319 -7.04 -20.61 -11.14
CA ARG A 319 -7.51 -20.30 -9.78
C ARG A 319 -8.35 -19.02 -9.74
N ILE A 320 -7.92 -17.96 -10.45
CA ILE A 320 -8.66 -16.70 -10.59
C ILE A 320 -10.02 -16.97 -11.22
N LYS A 321 -10.08 -17.76 -12.31
CA LYS A 321 -11.35 -18.12 -12.98
C LYS A 321 -12.29 -18.87 -12.05
N VAL A 322 -11.81 -19.85 -11.27
CA VAL A 322 -12.61 -20.55 -10.26
C VAL A 322 -13.19 -19.57 -9.24
N ALA A 323 -12.34 -18.73 -8.69
CA ALA A 323 -12.76 -17.76 -7.67
C ALA A 323 -13.78 -16.74 -8.22
N ALA A 324 -13.66 -16.39 -9.51
CA ALA A 324 -14.52 -15.42 -10.19
C ALA A 324 -15.83 -16.02 -10.75
N GLY A 325 -16.04 -17.35 -10.62
CA GLY A 325 -17.19 -18.05 -11.19
C GLY A 325 -17.15 -18.16 -12.72
N CYS A 326 -15.94 -18.10 -13.31
CA CYS A 326 -15.72 -18.29 -14.74
C CYS A 326 -15.54 -19.77 -15.11
N ASP A 327 -15.77 -20.13 -16.38
CA ASP A 327 -15.53 -21.47 -16.90
C ASP A 327 -14.03 -21.71 -17.16
N ILE A 328 -13.44 -22.66 -16.44
CA ILE A 328 -12.02 -23.03 -16.55
C ILE A 328 -11.72 -23.72 -17.87
N SER A 329 -12.70 -24.47 -18.40
CA SER A 329 -12.53 -25.25 -19.63
C SER A 329 -12.54 -24.40 -20.89
N GLU A 330 -13.23 -23.25 -20.87
CA GLU A 330 -13.27 -22.31 -21.98
C GLU A 330 -12.07 -21.36 -21.92
N LYS A 331 -11.10 -21.54 -22.82
CA LYS A 331 -9.86 -20.73 -22.90
C LYS A 331 -9.77 -19.87 -24.17
N ARG A 332 -10.81 -19.91 -25.04
CA ARG A 332 -10.80 -19.27 -26.35
C ARG A 332 -11.61 -17.98 -26.39
N LEU A 333 -12.45 -17.76 -25.38
CA LEU A 333 -13.31 -16.58 -25.31
C LEU A 333 -12.99 -15.75 -24.06
N PRO A 334 -13.10 -14.41 -24.14
CA PRO A 334 -13.01 -13.54 -22.97
C PRO A 334 -14.12 -13.87 -21.97
N GLN A 335 -13.80 -13.78 -20.68
CA GLN A 335 -14.77 -13.98 -19.62
C GLN A 335 -14.69 -12.88 -18.58
N ASP A 336 -15.84 -12.51 -18.05
CA ASP A 336 -15.98 -11.55 -16.95
C ASP A 336 -16.50 -12.27 -15.71
N GLY A 337 -15.92 -11.98 -14.56
CA GLY A 337 -16.30 -12.53 -13.28
C GLY A 337 -16.12 -11.56 -12.13
N ARG A 338 -16.51 -11.98 -10.93
CA ARG A 338 -16.34 -11.20 -9.70
C ARG A 338 -15.87 -12.10 -8.58
N ILE A 339 -14.95 -11.60 -7.76
CA ILE A 339 -14.51 -12.26 -6.53
C ILE A 339 -14.84 -11.31 -5.39
N HIS A 340 -15.60 -11.80 -4.42
CA HIS A 340 -15.73 -11.13 -3.14
C HIS A 340 -14.60 -11.64 -2.26
N TYR A 341 -13.66 -10.77 -1.96
CA TYR A 341 -12.49 -11.07 -1.12
C TYR A 341 -12.67 -10.42 0.23
N GLN A 342 -12.76 -11.25 1.26
CA GLN A 342 -12.89 -10.82 2.64
C GLN A 342 -11.83 -11.50 3.49
N ASP A 343 -11.07 -10.72 4.23
CA ASP A 343 -10.21 -11.18 5.31
C ASP A 343 -10.64 -10.50 6.64
N ARG A 344 -9.88 -10.72 7.74
CA ARG A 344 -10.21 -10.17 9.06
C ARG A 344 -10.25 -8.65 9.10
N THR A 345 -9.62 -7.96 8.17
CA THR A 345 -9.39 -6.51 8.19
C THR A 345 -9.96 -5.79 6.97
N ARG A 346 -10.29 -6.51 5.87
CA ARG A 346 -10.63 -5.92 4.57
C ARG A 346 -11.77 -6.65 3.90
N ASP A 347 -12.64 -5.87 3.27
CA ASP A 347 -13.76 -6.33 2.45
C ASP A 347 -13.68 -5.61 1.09
N VAL A 348 -13.21 -6.32 0.06
CA VAL A 348 -13.03 -5.77 -1.29
C VAL A 348 -13.68 -6.65 -2.34
N ASP A 349 -14.23 -6.03 -3.38
CA ASP A 349 -14.66 -6.73 -4.58
C ASP A 349 -13.57 -6.67 -5.65
N LEU A 350 -13.26 -7.79 -6.27
CA LEU A 350 -12.39 -7.87 -7.43
C LEU A 350 -13.22 -8.12 -8.68
N ARG A 351 -13.18 -7.21 -9.65
CA ARG A 351 -13.72 -7.45 -10.99
C ARG A 351 -12.66 -8.10 -11.84
N VAL A 352 -12.95 -9.27 -12.32
CA VAL A 352 -12.04 -10.12 -13.11
C VAL A 352 -12.44 -10.08 -14.56
N ASN A 353 -11.48 -9.86 -15.44
CA ASN A 353 -11.61 -10.10 -16.88
C ASN A 353 -10.47 -11.01 -17.33
N THR A 354 -10.79 -12.06 -18.07
CA THR A 354 -9.80 -12.91 -18.73
C THR A 354 -9.87 -12.76 -20.24
N LEU A 355 -8.70 -12.78 -20.89
CA LEU A 355 -8.58 -12.61 -22.33
C LEU A 355 -7.58 -13.63 -22.90
N PRO A 356 -7.97 -14.44 -23.89
CA PRO A 356 -7.04 -15.28 -24.63
C PRO A 356 -5.99 -14.44 -25.36
N THR A 357 -4.72 -14.84 -25.23
CA THR A 357 -3.60 -14.25 -25.98
C THR A 357 -2.81 -15.35 -26.69
N VAL A 358 -1.82 -14.95 -27.48
CA VAL A 358 -0.97 -15.91 -28.24
C VAL A 358 -0.21 -16.86 -27.31
N HIS A 359 0.17 -16.42 -26.10
CA HIS A 359 1.00 -17.19 -25.17
C HIS A 359 0.22 -17.79 -23.99
N GLY A 360 -1.11 -17.62 -23.94
CA GLY A 360 -1.96 -18.12 -22.86
C GLY A 360 -3.09 -17.16 -22.52
N GLU A 361 -3.82 -17.41 -21.43
CA GLU A 361 -4.84 -16.48 -20.95
C GLU A 361 -4.23 -15.42 -20.04
N LYS A 362 -4.48 -14.17 -20.37
CA LYS A 362 -4.22 -13.00 -19.50
C LYS A 362 -5.39 -12.83 -18.55
N ALA A 363 -5.12 -12.53 -17.29
CA ALA A 363 -6.14 -12.11 -16.33
C ALA A 363 -5.84 -10.71 -15.77
N VAL A 364 -6.89 -9.90 -15.63
CA VAL A 364 -6.82 -8.58 -14.97
C VAL A 364 -7.89 -8.55 -13.89
N MET A 365 -7.49 -8.17 -12.68
CA MET A 365 -8.40 -8.01 -11.55
C MET A 365 -8.38 -6.55 -11.10
N ARG A 366 -9.51 -5.85 -11.18
CA ARG A 366 -9.68 -4.50 -10.63
C ARG A 366 -10.13 -4.58 -9.18
N ILE A 367 -9.43 -3.90 -8.32
CA ILE A 367 -9.71 -3.83 -6.87
C ILE A 367 -10.72 -2.70 -6.63
N LEU A 368 -11.84 -3.04 -6.00
CA LEU A 368 -12.90 -2.11 -5.61
C LEU A 368 -13.06 -2.21 -4.08
N ASP A 369 -12.54 -1.22 -3.39
CA ASP A 369 -12.68 -1.13 -1.94
C ASP A 369 -14.08 -0.60 -1.59
N ARG A 370 -14.85 -1.41 -0.86
CA ARG A 370 -16.21 -1.06 -0.40
C ARG A 370 -16.21 -0.05 0.73
N ASN A 371 -15.12 0.02 1.50
CA ASN A 371 -14.99 0.84 2.69
C ASN A 371 -14.35 2.22 2.39
N THR A 372 -14.11 2.55 1.12
CA THR A 372 -13.57 3.87 0.78
C THR A 372 -14.58 4.94 1.18
N GLU A 373 -14.26 5.69 2.22
CA GLU A 373 -15.03 6.85 2.64
C GLU A 373 -15.20 7.83 1.46
N ALA A 374 -16.37 8.43 1.39
CA ALA A 374 -16.63 9.45 0.38
C ALA A 374 -15.65 10.62 0.56
N LEU A 375 -14.95 10.94 -0.52
CA LEU A 375 -14.14 12.15 -0.53
C LEU A 375 -15.06 13.37 -0.53
N ALA A 376 -15.11 14.12 0.56
CA ALA A 376 -15.93 15.32 0.62
C ALA A 376 -15.53 16.31 -0.51
N LEU A 377 -16.48 17.02 -1.06
CA LEU A 377 -16.29 17.94 -2.20
C LEU A 377 -15.12 18.92 -1.97
N LYS A 378 -14.97 19.44 -0.75
CA LYS A 378 -13.85 20.31 -0.33
C LYS A 378 -12.46 19.66 -0.43
N HIS A 379 -12.37 18.34 -0.41
CA HIS A 379 -11.11 17.58 -0.46
C HIS A 379 -10.71 17.13 -1.87
N LEU A 380 -11.55 17.36 -2.90
CA LEU A 380 -11.21 17.08 -4.30
C LEU A 380 -10.01 17.88 -4.78
N GLY A 381 -9.76 19.03 -4.16
CA GLY A 381 -8.67 19.93 -4.53
C GLY A 381 -9.05 20.97 -5.59
N LEU A 382 -10.32 21.32 -5.73
CA LEU A 382 -10.77 22.44 -6.56
C LEU A 382 -10.16 23.76 -6.06
N THR A 383 -9.84 24.67 -6.98
CA THR A 383 -9.53 26.06 -6.63
C THR A 383 -10.78 26.74 -6.06
N SER A 384 -10.60 27.84 -5.33
CA SER A 384 -11.73 28.57 -4.74
C SER A 384 -12.76 28.99 -5.80
N ASN A 385 -12.29 29.43 -6.99
CA ASN A 385 -13.16 29.81 -8.09
C ASN A 385 -13.91 28.63 -8.69
N ASN A 386 -13.19 27.51 -8.94
CA ASN A 386 -13.80 26.29 -9.47
C ASN A 386 -14.81 25.69 -8.48
N SER A 387 -14.52 25.74 -7.18
CA SER A 387 -15.43 25.29 -6.13
C SER A 387 -16.71 26.15 -6.08
N LEU A 388 -16.55 27.48 -6.18
CA LEU A 388 -17.69 28.39 -6.23
C LEU A 388 -18.60 28.07 -7.42
N TRP A 389 -18.05 27.97 -8.63
CA TRP A 389 -18.83 27.70 -9.84
C TRP A 389 -19.51 26.33 -9.82
N LEU A 390 -18.83 25.31 -9.29
CA LEU A 390 -19.45 24.00 -9.11
C LEU A 390 -20.59 24.06 -8.09
N ASN A 391 -20.38 24.69 -6.94
CA ASN A 391 -21.43 24.84 -5.93
C ASN A 391 -22.64 25.62 -6.45
N GLU A 392 -22.43 26.68 -7.22
CA GLU A 392 -23.54 27.39 -7.89
C GLU A 392 -24.31 26.46 -8.83
N ALA A 393 -23.62 25.66 -9.64
CA ALA A 393 -24.25 24.80 -10.65
C ALA A 393 -25.06 23.64 -10.03
N ILE A 394 -24.54 23.01 -8.95
CA ILE A 394 -25.22 21.87 -8.31
C ILE A 394 -26.39 22.28 -7.40
N ASN A 395 -26.50 23.56 -7.06
CA ASN A 395 -27.63 24.12 -6.31
C ASN A 395 -28.71 24.75 -7.21
N LEU A 396 -28.56 24.64 -8.54
CA LEU A 396 -29.62 25.06 -9.45
C LEU A 396 -30.80 24.07 -9.40
N PRO A 397 -32.04 24.55 -9.54
CA PRO A 397 -33.21 23.66 -9.48
C PRO A 397 -33.29 22.71 -10.69
N HIS A 398 -32.65 23.02 -11.81
CA HIS A 398 -32.63 22.20 -13.01
C HIS A 398 -31.48 22.58 -13.95
N GLY A 399 -31.14 21.66 -14.81
CA GLY A 399 -30.10 21.83 -15.82
C GLY A 399 -29.16 20.63 -15.87
N LEU A 400 -28.19 20.69 -16.76
CA LEU A 400 -27.20 19.63 -16.99
C LEU A 400 -25.81 20.06 -16.50
N VAL A 401 -25.23 19.29 -15.61
CA VAL A 401 -23.86 19.44 -15.15
C VAL A 401 -23.06 18.21 -15.60
N LEU A 402 -21.97 18.45 -16.32
CA LEU A 402 -21.15 17.39 -16.90
C LEU A 402 -19.80 17.28 -16.23
N VAL A 403 -19.38 16.07 -15.93
CA VAL A 403 -17.99 15.75 -15.54
C VAL A 403 -17.34 14.98 -16.68
N THR A 404 -16.22 15.47 -17.20
CA THR A 404 -15.58 14.88 -18.36
C THR A 404 -14.10 14.57 -18.13
N GLY A 405 -13.57 13.65 -18.93
CA GLY A 405 -12.19 13.20 -18.87
C GLY A 405 -12.02 11.75 -19.32
N PRO A 406 -10.79 11.28 -19.49
CA PRO A 406 -10.51 9.89 -19.84
C PRO A 406 -10.90 8.93 -18.70
N THR A 407 -10.81 7.63 -18.99
CA THR A 407 -10.93 6.60 -17.96
C THR A 407 -9.85 6.78 -16.89
N GLY A 408 -10.22 6.62 -15.62
CA GLY A 408 -9.30 6.79 -14.50
C GLY A 408 -8.98 8.25 -14.14
N SER A 409 -9.71 9.25 -14.67
CA SER A 409 -9.53 10.66 -14.27
C SER A 409 -10.24 11.07 -12.98
N GLY A 410 -10.99 10.16 -12.34
CA GLY A 410 -11.70 10.41 -11.09
C GLY A 410 -13.12 10.98 -11.24
N LYS A 411 -13.74 10.89 -12.44
CA LYS A 411 -15.09 11.41 -12.70
C LYS A 411 -16.15 10.89 -11.72
N THR A 412 -16.17 9.57 -11.51
CA THR A 412 -17.13 8.92 -10.61
C THR A 412 -16.94 9.40 -9.18
N THR A 413 -15.69 9.55 -8.71
CA THR A 413 -15.38 10.10 -7.38
C THR A 413 -15.96 11.52 -7.23
N THR A 414 -15.77 12.37 -8.24
CA THR A 414 -16.30 13.74 -8.23
C THR A 414 -17.83 13.76 -8.22
N LEU A 415 -18.48 12.92 -9.05
CA LEU A 415 -19.95 12.83 -9.03
C LEU A 415 -20.48 12.31 -7.68
N TYR A 416 -19.84 11.30 -7.10
CA TYR A 416 -20.24 10.82 -5.78
C TYR A 416 -20.03 11.86 -4.67
N SER A 417 -18.93 12.66 -4.75
CA SER A 417 -18.73 13.78 -3.83
C SER A 417 -19.81 14.87 -3.99
N VAL A 418 -20.30 15.07 -5.21
CA VAL A 418 -21.43 15.98 -5.47
C VAL A 418 -22.73 15.39 -4.92
N LEU A 419 -22.99 14.09 -5.13
CA LEU A 419 -24.18 13.44 -4.57
C LEU A 419 -24.22 13.54 -3.05
N ASP A 420 -23.10 13.24 -2.37
CA ASP A 420 -23.00 13.34 -0.90
C ASP A 420 -23.28 14.78 -0.39
N GLU A 421 -23.02 15.81 -1.19
CA GLU A 421 -23.28 17.21 -0.83
C GLU A 421 -24.76 17.61 -1.00
N ILE A 422 -25.44 17.08 -2.04
CA ILE A 422 -26.80 17.50 -2.40
C ILE A 422 -27.90 16.59 -1.85
N VAL A 423 -27.56 15.40 -1.35
CA VAL A 423 -28.53 14.47 -0.76
C VAL A 423 -29.03 15.01 0.57
N THR A 424 -30.34 15.21 0.65
CA THR A 424 -31.05 15.55 1.88
C THR A 424 -32.28 14.66 2.04
N PRO A 425 -32.90 14.57 3.23
CA PRO A 425 -34.17 13.84 3.38
C PRO A 425 -35.31 14.35 2.52
N GLU A 426 -35.19 15.56 1.96
CA GLU A 426 -36.21 16.25 1.16
C GLU A 426 -35.97 16.12 -0.37
N THR A 427 -34.80 15.58 -0.80
CA THR A 427 -34.43 15.44 -2.21
C THR A 427 -34.52 13.98 -2.67
N ASN A 428 -35.26 13.72 -3.74
CA ASN A 428 -35.30 12.43 -4.40
C ASN A 428 -34.17 12.31 -5.42
N VAL A 429 -33.11 11.64 -5.04
CA VAL A 429 -31.91 11.44 -5.86
C VAL A 429 -31.90 10.02 -6.42
N SER A 430 -31.82 9.90 -7.75
CA SER A 430 -31.78 8.60 -8.43
C SER A 430 -30.62 8.51 -9.41
N THR A 431 -30.01 7.34 -9.53
CA THR A 431 -28.89 7.12 -10.46
C THR A 431 -29.11 5.95 -11.42
N VAL A 432 -28.44 6.02 -12.58
CA VAL A 432 -28.28 4.90 -13.51
C VAL A 432 -26.80 4.73 -13.82
N GLU A 433 -26.24 3.56 -13.52
CA GLU A 433 -24.80 3.31 -13.54
C GLU A 433 -24.45 1.98 -14.21
N ASN A 434 -23.24 1.86 -14.73
CA ASN A 434 -22.72 0.61 -15.32
C ASN A 434 -21.24 0.38 -14.99
N PRO A 435 -20.97 -0.25 -13.86
CA PRO A 435 -21.89 -0.59 -12.78
C PRO A 435 -21.91 0.47 -11.66
N VAL A 436 -22.70 0.22 -10.61
CA VAL A 436 -22.60 0.97 -9.34
C VAL A 436 -21.26 0.67 -8.70
N GLU A 437 -20.47 1.71 -8.38
CA GLU A 437 -19.13 1.55 -7.79
C GLU A 437 -19.16 1.43 -6.27
N ARG A 438 -20.03 2.21 -5.60
CA ARG A 438 -20.30 2.12 -4.15
C ARG A 438 -21.75 2.49 -3.86
N SER A 439 -22.27 2.03 -2.72
CA SER A 439 -23.58 2.47 -2.23
C SER A 439 -23.48 3.87 -1.63
N VAL A 440 -24.45 4.74 -1.95
CA VAL A 440 -24.60 6.07 -1.38
C VAL A 440 -25.89 6.12 -0.57
N GLN A 441 -25.79 6.50 0.70
CA GLN A 441 -26.95 6.56 1.57
C GLN A 441 -27.92 7.65 1.10
N GLY A 442 -29.21 7.33 1.03
CA GLY A 442 -30.24 8.27 0.57
C GLY A 442 -30.40 8.40 -0.94
N VAL A 443 -29.66 7.61 -1.74
CA VAL A 443 -29.70 7.59 -3.20
C VAL A 443 -30.30 6.29 -3.71
N ASN A 444 -31.23 6.37 -4.66
CA ASN A 444 -31.80 5.23 -5.36
C ASN A 444 -30.91 4.86 -6.57
N GLN A 445 -30.03 3.88 -6.41
CA GLN A 445 -29.03 3.51 -7.43
C GLN A 445 -29.50 2.33 -8.27
N THR A 446 -29.60 2.54 -9.59
CA THR A 446 -29.98 1.51 -10.57
C THR A 446 -28.77 1.07 -11.37
N GLN A 447 -28.47 -0.23 -11.37
CA GLN A 447 -27.41 -0.79 -12.21
C GLN A 447 -27.97 -1.34 -13.51
N VAL A 448 -27.37 -0.92 -14.64
CA VAL A 448 -27.68 -1.44 -15.98
C VAL A 448 -27.42 -2.96 -16.03
N ASN A 449 -28.34 -3.69 -16.68
CA ASN A 449 -28.23 -5.13 -16.90
C ASN A 449 -28.66 -5.48 -18.34
N GLY A 450 -27.72 -5.49 -19.27
CA GLY A 450 -27.99 -5.78 -20.67
C GLY A 450 -28.57 -7.17 -20.92
N LYS A 451 -28.24 -8.18 -20.08
CA LYS A 451 -28.81 -9.53 -20.18
C LYS A 451 -30.30 -9.56 -19.87
N ALA A 452 -30.77 -8.68 -19.00
CA ALA A 452 -32.17 -8.51 -18.64
C ALA A 452 -32.91 -7.48 -19.52
N GLY A 453 -32.24 -6.86 -20.50
CA GLY A 453 -32.79 -5.78 -21.30
C GLY A 453 -32.87 -4.43 -20.58
N LEU A 454 -32.26 -4.29 -19.40
CA LEU A 454 -32.27 -3.05 -18.62
C LEU A 454 -31.11 -2.15 -19.08
N SER A 455 -31.32 -1.38 -20.15
CA SER A 455 -30.37 -0.42 -20.73
C SER A 455 -30.44 0.95 -20.03
N PHE A 456 -29.45 1.83 -20.29
CA PHE A 456 -29.50 3.23 -19.82
C PHE A 456 -30.79 3.91 -20.22
N GLU A 457 -31.22 3.80 -21.49
CA GLU A 457 -32.45 4.39 -22.01
C GLU A 457 -33.68 3.90 -21.23
N VAL A 458 -33.83 2.58 -21.06
CA VAL A 458 -34.96 1.97 -20.34
C VAL A 458 -35.04 2.47 -18.91
N CYS A 459 -33.89 2.49 -18.21
CA CYS A 459 -33.79 2.99 -16.83
C CYS A 459 -34.19 4.47 -16.75
N LEU A 460 -33.60 5.33 -17.60
CA LEU A 460 -33.85 6.77 -17.56
C LEU A 460 -35.31 7.12 -17.85
N ARG A 461 -35.93 6.51 -18.88
CA ARG A 461 -37.37 6.69 -19.17
C ARG A 461 -38.24 6.23 -17.98
N ALA A 462 -37.83 5.23 -17.22
CA ALA A 462 -38.54 4.81 -16.03
C ALA A 462 -38.36 5.80 -14.88
N LEU A 463 -37.11 6.30 -14.67
CA LEU A 463 -36.78 7.26 -13.60
C LEU A 463 -37.57 8.58 -13.76
N LEU A 464 -37.76 9.09 -14.96
CA LEU A 464 -38.56 10.29 -15.19
C LEU A 464 -40.03 10.19 -14.71
N ARG A 465 -40.49 8.98 -14.35
CA ARG A 465 -41.82 8.73 -13.77
C ARG A 465 -41.77 8.38 -12.27
N GLN A 466 -40.60 8.54 -11.66
CA GLN A 466 -40.36 8.25 -10.23
C GLN A 466 -40.23 9.54 -9.39
N ASP A 467 -40.66 10.67 -9.93
CA ASP A 467 -40.62 11.98 -9.29
C ASP A 467 -39.23 12.36 -8.73
N PRO A 468 -38.16 12.27 -9.54
CA PRO A 468 -36.80 12.59 -9.08
C PRO A 468 -36.59 14.11 -9.11
N ASP A 469 -35.85 14.64 -8.13
CA ASP A 469 -35.32 16.01 -8.17
C ASP A 469 -33.95 16.02 -8.88
N VAL A 470 -33.14 14.99 -8.63
CA VAL A 470 -31.77 14.85 -9.17
C VAL A 470 -31.61 13.48 -9.84
N ILE A 471 -31.11 13.50 -11.06
CA ILE A 471 -30.77 12.29 -11.82
C ILE A 471 -29.27 12.25 -12.11
N MET A 472 -28.58 11.20 -11.69
CA MET A 472 -27.18 10.98 -12.08
C MET A 472 -27.09 9.88 -13.11
N ILE A 473 -26.43 10.16 -14.23
CA ILE A 473 -26.17 9.24 -15.34
C ILE A 473 -24.69 8.91 -15.34
N GLY A 474 -24.35 7.64 -15.08
CA GLY A 474 -22.96 7.19 -15.00
C GLY A 474 -22.14 7.65 -16.20
N GLU A 475 -22.67 7.48 -17.41
CA GLU A 475 -22.05 7.99 -18.64
C GLU A 475 -23.06 8.14 -19.78
N ILE A 476 -22.82 9.13 -20.64
CA ILE A 476 -23.55 9.33 -21.90
C ILE A 476 -22.67 8.84 -23.05
N ARG A 477 -23.10 7.77 -23.74
CA ARG A 477 -22.34 7.15 -24.85
C ARG A 477 -22.98 7.32 -26.20
N ASP A 478 -24.29 7.44 -26.24
CA ASP A 478 -25.12 7.42 -27.44
C ASP A 478 -26.11 8.58 -27.46
N LYS A 479 -26.73 8.77 -28.61
CA LYS A 479 -27.69 9.85 -28.89
C LYS A 479 -28.92 9.74 -28.00
N GLU A 480 -29.47 8.54 -27.86
CA GLU A 480 -30.70 8.28 -27.13
C GLU A 480 -30.54 8.66 -25.64
N THR A 481 -29.45 8.29 -25.02
CA THR A 481 -29.12 8.66 -23.62
C THR A 481 -28.94 10.18 -23.50
N ALA A 482 -28.28 10.82 -24.50
CA ALA A 482 -28.06 12.27 -24.50
C ALA A 482 -29.39 13.04 -24.62
N GLU A 483 -30.28 12.62 -25.51
CA GLU A 483 -31.61 13.24 -25.69
C GLU A 483 -32.46 13.16 -24.42
N ILE A 484 -32.50 11.98 -23.76
CA ILE A 484 -33.25 11.81 -22.51
C ILE A 484 -32.64 12.67 -21.37
N ALA A 485 -31.29 12.75 -21.27
CA ALA A 485 -30.65 13.62 -20.30
C ALA A 485 -31.00 15.12 -20.48
N ILE A 486 -31.02 15.56 -21.72
CA ILE A 486 -31.42 16.93 -22.10
C ILE A 486 -32.93 17.17 -21.81
N GLU A 487 -33.80 16.22 -22.18
CA GLU A 487 -35.23 16.30 -21.88
C GLU A 487 -35.48 16.41 -20.37
N ALA A 488 -34.81 15.58 -19.57
CA ALA A 488 -34.87 15.64 -18.10
C ALA A 488 -34.47 17.04 -17.58
N ALA A 489 -33.34 17.57 -18.08
CA ALA A 489 -32.87 18.90 -17.70
C ALA A 489 -33.80 20.04 -18.09
N LEU A 490 -34.52 19.93 -19.23
CA LEU A 490 -35.53 20.88 -19.67
C LEU A 490 -36.82 20.80 -18.85
N THR A 491 -37.20 19.60 -18.41
CA THR A 491 -38.43 19.35 -17.67
C THR A 491 -38.33 19.58 -16.17
N GLY A 492 -37.24 20.17 -15.69
CA GLY A 492 -37.16 20.67 -14.33
C GLY A 492 -36.24 19.86 -13.39
N HIS A 493 -35.48 18.91 -13.90
CA HIS A 493 -34.57 18.07 -13.09
C HIS A 493 -33.13 18.58 -13.16
N LEU A 494 -32.38 18.43 -12.05
CA LEU A 494 -30.94 18.56 -12.07
C LEU A 494 -30.31 17.24 -12.56
N VAL A 495 -29.63 17.29 -13.70
CA VAL A 495 -29.01 16.13 -14.32
C VAL A 495 -27.49 16.21 -14.17
N LEU A 496 -26.89 15.21 -13.53
CA LEU A 496 -25.46 15.02 -13.40
C LEU A 496 -25.03 13.89 -14.32
N ALA A 497 -24.01 14.09 -15.17
CA ALA A 497 -23.60 13.01 -16.08
C ALA A 497 -22.10 13.05 -16.37
N THR A 498 -21.55 11.92 -16.88
CA THR A 498 -20.19 11.92 -17.41
C THR A 498 -20.16 11.81 -18.93
N LEU A 499 -19.11 12.42 -19.50
CA LEU A 499 -18.73 12.29 -20.89
C LEU A 499 -17.23 11.95 -21.02
N HIS A 500 -16.84 11.47 -22.21
CA HIS A 500 -15.44 11.25 -22.55
C HIS A 500 -14.97 12.33 -23.54
N THR A 501 -14.64 13.53 -23.02
CA THR A 501 -13.95 14.58 -23.78
C THR A 501 -12.66 14.97 -23.09
N ASN A 502 -11.75 15.61 -23.82
CA ASN A 502 -10.42 15.96 -23.30
C ASN A 502 -10.45 17.24 -22.47
N ASP A 503 -11.43 18.11 -22.67
CA ASP A 503 -11.57 19.42 -22.08
C ASP A 503 -13.04 19.79 -21.89
N ALA A 504 -13.33 20.86 -21.17
CA ALA A 504 -14.69 21.29 -20.87
C ALA A 504 -15.45 21.86 -22.09
N PRO A 505 -14.85 22.72 -22.94
CA PRO A 505 -15.51 23.20 -24.15
C PRO A 505 -15.89 22.09 -25.13
N GLY A 506 -15.06 21.03 -25.22
CA GLY A 506 -15.32 19.88 -26.08
C GLY A 506 -16.59 19.09 -25.71
N ALA A 507 -17.07 19.20 -24.46
CA ALA A 507 -18.28 18.50 -24.05
C ALA A 507 -19.54 19.00 -24.76
N ALA A 508 -19.70 20.32 -24.91
CA ALA A 508 -20.80 20.89 -25.65
C ALA A 508 -20.79 20.44 -27.14
N SER A 509 -19.61 20.53 -27.77
CA SER A 509 -19.43 20.06 -29.15
C SER A 509 -19.71 18.56 -29.29
N ARG A 510 -19.35 17.76 -28.29
CA ARG A 510 -19.60 16.31 -28.29
C ARG A 510 -21.07 15.96 -28.27
N LEU A 511 -21.87 16.62 -27.41
CA LEU A 511 -23.33 16.44 -27.40
C LEU A 511 -23.96 16.78 -28.75
N ILE A 512 -23.53 17.88 -29.37
CA ILE A 512 -24.00 18.28 -30.70
C ILE A 512 -23.61 17.23 -31.77
N GLN A 513 -22.36 16.73 -31.74
CA GLN A 513 -21.91 15.66 -32.64
C GLN A 513 -22.68 14.35 -32.46
N MET A 514 -23.19 14.07 -31.26
CA MET A 514 -24.04 12.91 -30.98
C MET A 514 -25.46 13.09 -31.58
N GLY A 515 -25.80 14.28 -32.11
CA GLY A 515 -27.05 14.58 -32.78
C GLY A 515 -28.06 15.32 -31.93
N VAL A 516 -27.63 15.90 -30.79
CA VAL A 516 -28.46 16.81 -29.98
C VAL A 516 -28.45 18.20 -30.64
N GLU A 517 -29.61 18.83 -30.76
CA GLU A 517 -29.74 20.15 -31.35
C GLU A 517 -28.99 21.21 -30.52
N PRO A 518 -28.17 22.09 -31.13
CA PRO A 518 -27.34 23.07 -30.42
C PRO A 518 -28.09 23.96 -29.44
N PHE A 519 -29.32 24.40 -29.79
CA PHE A 519 -30.12 25.23 -28.91
C PHE A 519 -30.61 24.50 -27.64
N LEU A 520 -30.80 23.18 -27.72
CA LEU A 520 -31.16 22.36 -26.56
C LEU A 520 -29.97 22.20 -25.61
N VAL A 521 -28.77 21.97 -26.17
CA VAL A 521 -27.52 21.94 -25.37
C VAL A 521 -27.32 23.29 -24.68
N ALA A 522 -27.45 24.39 -25.39
CA ALA A 522 -27.35 25.74 -24.86
C ALA A 522 -28.34 26.03 -23.73
N ALA A 523 -29.60 25.64 -23.91
CA ALA A 523 -30.64 25.87 -22.92
C ALA A 523 -30.46 25.08 -21.63
N THR A 524 -29.83 23.90 -21.68
CA THR A 524 -29.75 22.97 -20.54
C THR A 524 -28.41 22.97 -19.83
N LEU A 525 -27.30 23.14 -20.54
CA LEU A 525 -25.95 23.03 -19.97
C LEU A 525 -25.67 24.18 -19.00
N ARG A 526 -25.27 23.84 -17.75
CA ARG A 526 -24.98 24.82 -16.69
C ARG A 526 -23.50 24.89 -16.37
N ALA A 527 -22.84 23.73 -16.26
CA ALA A 527 -21.42 23.66 -16.04
C ALA A 527 -20.82 22.40 -16.66
N VAL A 528 -19.54 22.49 -17.01
CA VAL A 528 -18.73 21.35 -17.43
C VAL A 528 -17.45 21.34 -16.64
N ILE A 529 -17.15 20.20 -16.01
CA ILE A 529 -15.95 19.96 -15.22
C ILE A 529 -15.07 18.96 -15.97
N ALA A 530 -14.01 19.43 -16.62
CA ALA A 530 -12.98 18.53 -17.15
C ALA A 530 -11.95 18.22 -16.07
N GLN A 531 -11.59 16.95 -15.95
CA GLN A 531 -10.77 16.45 -14.85
C GLN A 531 -9.66 15.51 -15.32
N ARG A 532 -8.51 15.65 -14.68
CA ARG A 532 -7.36 14.74 -14.73
C ARG A 532 -6.85 14.46 -13.33
N LEU A 533 -6.05 13.39 -13.19
CA LEU A 533 -5.30 13.12 -11.97
C LEU A 533 -3.80 13.28 -12.23
N VAL A 534 -3.12 13.96 -11.31
CA VAL A 534 -1.67 14.04 -11.21
C VAL A 534 -1.22 13.28 -9.97
N ARG A 535 -0.04 12.67 -10.01
CA ARG A 535 0.55 12.05 -8.82
C ARG A 535 1.03 13.12 -7.86
N LYS A 536 0.72 12.96 -6.58
CA LYS A 536 1.19 13.83 -5.50
C LYS A 536 2.63 13.47 -5.15
N LEU A 537 3.52 14.46 -5.07
CA LEU A 537 4.88 14.27 -4.57
C LEU A 537 4.85 13.73 -3.13
N CYS A 538 5.73 12.80 -2.84
CA CYS A 538 5.94 12.31 -1.49
C CYS A 538 6.52 13.42 -0.60
N ASP A 539 5.83 13.74 0.47
CA ASP A 539 6.25 14.82 1.37
C ASP A 539 7.57 14.53 2.08
N SER A 540 7.91 13.23 2.27
CA SER A 540 9.14 12.79 2.94
C SER A 540 10.41 12.91 2.08
N CYS A 541 10.29 12.86 0.73
CA CYS A 541 11.47 12.81 -0.12
C CYS A 541 11.49 13.81 -1.27
N LYS A 542 10.48 14.67 -1.42
CA LYS A 542 10.51 15.73 -2.43
C LYS A 542 11.69 16.66 -2.21
N ARG A 543 12.39 17.02 -3.28
CA ARG A 543 13.56 17.90 -3.23
C ARG A 543 13.34 19.14 -4.09
N PRO A 544 13.73 20.33 -3.62
CA PRO A 544 13.69 21.51 -4.45
C PRO A 544 14.66 21.36 -5.64
N ILE A 545 14.24 21.83 -6.81
CA ILE A 545 15.06 21.85 -8.02
C ILE A 545 15.08 23.22 -8.65
N GLU A 546 16.18 23.51 -9.36
CA GLU A 546 16.26 24.64 -10.28
C GLU A 546 15.91 24.15 -11.67
N HIS A 547 15.00 24.85 -12.34
CA HIS A 547 14.58 24.48 -13.69
C HIS A 547 15.48 25.10 -14.76
N SER A 548 15.57 24.41 -15.90
CA SER A 548 16.19 24.96 -17.09
C SER A 548 15.41 26.15 -17.65
N GLU A 549 16.06 27.00 -18.40
CA GLU A 549 15.49 28.20 -19.03
C GLU A 549 14.27 27.87 -19.93
N SER A 550 14.24 26.68 -20.54
CA SER A 550 13.12 26.20 -21.36
C SER A 550 11.85 25.95 -20.54
N VAL A 551 11.99 25.47 -19.31
CA VAL A 551 10.88 25.24 -18.39
C VAL A 551 10.35 26.58 -17.86
N HIS A 552 11.25 27.52 -17.51
CA HIS A 552 10.85 28.88 -17.14
C HIS A 552 10.07 29.57 -18.25
N THR A 553 10.48 29.39 -19.52
CA THR A 553 9.77 29.95 -20.68
C THR A 553 8.36 29.37 -20.82
N GLN A 554 8.15 28.09 -20.55
CA GLN A 554 6.81 27.47 -20.53
C GLN A 554 5.95 28.02 -19.39
N TYR A 555 6.53 28.22 -18.21
CA TYR A 555 5.83 28.82 -17.06
C TYR A 555 5.40 30.26 -17.34
N ALA A 556 6.29 31.07 -17.92
CA ALA A 556 6.01 32.47 -18.26
C ALA A 556 4.84 32.61 -19.23
N LYS A 557 4.68 31.69 -20.20
CA LYS A 557 3.53 31.65 -21.13
C LYS A 557 2.18 31.47 -20.42
N HIS A 558 2.19 30.91 -19.21
CA HIS A 558 0.99 30.65 -18.41
C HIS A 558 0.86 31.59 -17.20
N GLY A 559 1.68 32.65 -17.14
CA GLY A 559 1.64 33.64 -16.04
C GLY A 559 2.17 33.13 -14.71
N LEU A 560 2.96 32.05 -14.73
CA LEU A 560 3.47 31.34 -13.54
C LEU A 560 4.98 31.57 -13.41
N GLU A 561 5.38 32.72 -12.92
CA GLU A 561 6.78 33.10 -12.80
C GLU A 561 7.32 32.88 -11.37
N ASN A 562 8.59 32.41 -11.28
CA ASN A 562 9.47 32.53 -10.11
C ASN A 562 9.05 31.83 -8.81
N GLN A 563 8.60 30.58 -8.82
CA GLN A 563 8.39 29.80 -7.60
C GLN A 563 9.33 28.58 -7.51
N GLN A 564 9.57 28.12 -6.30
CA GLN A 564 10.39 26.94 -6.04
C GLN A 564 9.64 25.68 -6.47
N HIS A 565 10.24 24.88 -7.33
CA HIS A 565 9.71 23.64 -7.81
C HIS A 565 10.38 22.44 -7.13
N PHE A 566 9.73 21.28 -7.19
CA PHE A 566 10.20 20.08 -6.54
C PHE A 566 10.26 18.90 -7.51
N ALA A 567 11.28 18.03 -7.32
CA ALA A 567 11.40 16.74 -7.99
C ALA A 567 11.07 15.61 -7.03
N SER A 568 10.69 14.48 -7.63
CA SER A 568 10.55 13.20 -6.94
C SER A 568 11.93 12.57 -6.75
N ALA A 569 12.32 12.26 -5.50
CA ALA A 569 13.61 11.61 -5.23
C ALA A 569 13.46 10.10 -5.03
N GLY A 570 12.38 9.67 -4.40
CA GLY A 570 12.18 8.29 -3.96
C GLY A 570 12.67 8.07 -2.53
N CYS A 571 11.90 7.31 -1.74
CA CYS A 571 12.25 6.86 -0.40
C CYS A 571 11.40 5.64 -0.03
N PRO A 572 11.70 4.92 1.04
CA PRO A 572 10.91 3.76 1.48
C PRO A 572 9.42 4.09 1.71
N ALA A 573 9.10 5.27 2.25
CA ALA A 573 7.71 5.68 2.49
C ALA A 573 6.87 5.75 1.21
N CYS A 574 7.46 6.13 0.09
CA CYS A 574 6.81 6.14 -1.22
C CYS A 574 7.23 4.97 -2.13
N ARG A 575 7.84 3.92 -1.57
CA ARG A 575 8.32 2.75 -2.31
C ARG A 575 9.25 3.12 -3.47
N ASN A 576 10.14 4.07 -3.24
CA ASN A 576 11.09 4.62 -4.19
C ASN A 576 10.47 5.26 -5.45
N THR A 577 9.14 5.46 -5.49
CA THR A 577 8.47 6.11 -6.64
C THR A 577 8.61 7.63 -6.63
N GLY A 578 8.87 8.23 -5.47
CA GLY A 578 8.87 9.68 -5.25
C GLY A 578 7.48 10.30 -5.18
N TYR A 579 6.40 9.48 -5.25
CA TYR A 579 5.01 9.94 -5.23
C TYR A 579 4.18 9.18 -4.20
N ASP A 580 3.15 9.83 -3.67
CA ASP A 580 2.23 9.27 -2.68
C ASP A 580 0.80 9.73 -2.96
N GLY A 581 0.04 8.85 -3.62
CA GLY A 581 -1.33 9.09 -4.04
C GLY A 581 -1.49 10.08 -5.20
N ARG A 582 -2.74 10.47 -5.46
CA ARG A 582 -3.12 11.31 -6.61
C ARG A 582 -3.96 12.50 -6.18
N ARG A 583 -3.94 13.57 -6.98
CA ARG A 583 -4.78 14.76 -6.80
C ARG A 583 -5.45 15.16 -8.10
N GLY A 584 -6.67 15.72 -7.98
CA GLY A 584 -7.42 16.24 -9.11
C GLY A 584 -6.83 17.54 -9.64
N VAL A 585 -6.87 17.66 -10.96
CA VAL A 585 -6.65 18.88 -11.73
C VAL A 585 -7.92 19.14 -12.52
N PHE A 586 -8.42 20.38 -12.50
CA PHE A 586 -9.75 20.71 -12.96
C PHE A 586 -9.74 21.90 -13.92
N GLU A 587 -10.57 21.81 -14.94
CA GLU A 587 -10.99 22.90 -15.79
C GLU A 587 -12.52 22.99 -15.68
N VAL A 588 -13.03 24.03 -15.03
CA VAL A 588 -14.47 24.22 -14.79
C VAL A 588 -14.97 25.34 -15.68
N MET A 589 -15.85 25.00 -16.62
CA MET A 589 -16.53 25.95 -17.49
C MET A 589 -17.96 26.21 -16.94
N LYS A 590 -18.18 27.39 -16.40
CA LYS A 590 -19.51 27.90 -16.08
C LYS A 590 -20.17 28.39 -17.38
N VAL A 591 -21.36 27.91 -17.70
CA VAL A 591 -22.07 28.29 -18.91
C VAL A 591 -22.88 29.54 -18.64
N THR A 592 -22.35 30.69 -19.09
CA THR A 592 -22.98 32.00 -19.01
C THR A 592 -23.95 32.21 -20.17
N ASP A 593 -24.79 33.24 -20.11
CA ASP A 593 -25.71 33.59 -21.19
C ASP A 593 -24.97 33.77 -22.53
N ARG A 594 -23.77 34.37 -22.52
CA ARG A 594 -22.97 34.54 -23.73
C ARG A 594 -22.46 33.21 -24.29
N LEU A 595 -22.08 32.29 -23.42
CA LEU A 595 -21.69 30.94 -23.84
C LEU A 595 -22.89 30.15 -24.35
N GLN A 596 -24.07 30.34 -23.77
CA GLN A 596 -25.32 29.74 -24.28
C GLN A 596 -25.62 30.24 -25.70
N ASP A 597 -25.59 31.57 -25.93
CA ASP A 597 -25.81 32.16 -27.25
C ASP A 597 -24.79 31.63 -28.28
N LEU A 598 -23.53 31.54 -27.87
CA LEU A 598 -22.48 30.99 -28.72
C LEU A 598 -22.71 29.51 -29.03
N ILE A 599 -23.00 28.67 -28.04
CA ILE A 599 -23.24 27.22 -28.21
C ILE A 599 -24.46 27.00 -29.13
N ALA A 600 -25.53 27.80 -29.00
CA ALA A 600 -26.73 27.72 -29.84
C ALA A 600 -26.42 27.94 -31.33
N SER A 601 -25.36 28.68 -31.65
CA SER A 601 -24.91 28.92 -33.03
C SER A 601 -24.07 27.79 -33.63
N ASN A 602 -23.84 26.68 -32.88
CA ASN A 602 -23.00 25.54 -33.26
C ASN A 602 -21.55 25.93 -33.67
N PRO A 603 -20.81 26.60 -32.79
CA PRO A 603 -19.47 27.08 -33.10
C PRO A 603 -18.42 25.95 -33.01
N PRO A 604 -17.23 26.15 -33.57
CA PRO A 604 -16.04 25.32 -33.24
C PRO A 604 -15.76 25.35 -31.73
N SER A 605 -15.27 24.24 -31.17
CA SER A 605 -14.90 24.17 -29.73
C SER A 605 -13.83 25.18 -29.33
N SER A 606 -12.98 25.63 -30.28
CA SER A 606 -12.00 26.71 -30.10
C SER A 606 -12.62 28.04 -29.69
N ASP A 607 -13.80 28.35 -30.25
CA ASP A 607 -14.47 29.61 -29.99
C ASP A 607 -15.13 29.60 -28.61
N ILE A 608 -15.74 28.44 -28.24
CA ILE A 608 -16.26 28.21 -26.89
C ILE A 608 -15.14 28.37 -25.89
N ARG A 609 -13.95 27.72 -26.14
CA ARG A 609 -12.77 27.84 -25.31
C ARG A 609 -12.31 29.28 -25.15
N SER A 610 -12.21 30.01 -26.27
CA SER A 610 -11.72 31.38 -26.26
C SER A 610 -12.63 32.31 -25.46
N LEU A 611 -13.95 32.11 -25.51
CA LEU A 611 -14.91 32.87 -24.71
C LEU A 611 -14.84 32.46 -23.23
N ALA A 612 -14.82 31.15 -22.93
CA ALA A 612 -14.76 30.64 -21.57
C ALA A 612 -13.51 31.13 -20.81
N LEU A 613 -12.34 31.15 -21.48
CA LEU A 613 -11.09 31.69 -20.90
C LEU A 613 -11.21 33.20 -20.63
N LYS A 614 -11.87 33.99 -21.54
CA LYS A 614 -12.09 35.41 -21.31
C LYS A 614 -13.04 35.68 -20.14
N GLU A 615 -13.92 34.73 -19.83
CA GLU A 615 -14.88 34.80 -18.73
C GLU A 615 -14.33 34.22 -17.42
N GLY A 616 -13.02 33.86 -17.40
CA GLY A 616 -12.31 33.48 -16.19
C GLY A 616 -12.19 31.97 -15.95
N MET A 617 -12.44 31.12 -16.97
CA MET A 617 -12.14 29.71 -16.89
C MET A 617 -10.63 29.46 -16.81
N ASP A 618 -10.16 28.72 -15.82
CA ASP A 618 -8.80 28.20 -15.80
C ASP A 618 -8.69 26.94 -16.66
N SER A 619 -7.64 26.85 -17.51
CA SER A 619 -7.38 25.63 -18.26
C SER A 619 -6.81 24.52 -17.35
N LEU A 620 -6.97 23.24 -17.75
CA LEU A 620 -6.36 22.10 -17.06
C LEU A 620 -4.85 22.30 -16.84
N LEU A 621 -4.16 22.88 -17.82
CA LEU A 621 -2.72 23.14 -17.72
C LEU A 621 -2.41 24.23 -16.69
N SER A 622 -3.23 25.31 -16.65
CA SER A 622 -3.10 26.38 -15.66
C SER A 622 -3.29 25.83 -14.24
N ASP A 623 -4.36 25.07 -13.99
CA ASP A 623 -4.58 24.46 -12.67
C ASP A 623 -3.48 23.46 -12.31
N ALA A 624 -3.01 22.66 -13.27
CA ALA A 624 -1.89 21.74 -13.05
C ALA A 624 -0.60 22.47 -12.62
N PHE A 625 -0.27 23.59 -13.25
CA PHE A 625 0.88 24.40 -12.86
C PHE A 625 0.70 25.07 -11.51
N GLN A 626 -0.50 25.48 -11.13
CA GLN A 626 -0.75 25.94 -9.76
C GLN A 626 -0.40 24.86 -8.72
N ARG A 627 -0.67 23.56 -9.04
CA ARG A 627 -0.26 22.43 -8.18
C ARG A 627 1.26 22.26 -8.09
N VAL A 628 1.98 22.52 -9.20
CA VAL A 628 3.46 22.53 -9.18
C VAL A 628 3.98 23.65 -8.30
N ASN A 629 3.40 24.85 -8.39
CA ASN A 629 3.83 26.02 -7.61
C ASN A 629 3.74 25.82 -6.09
N ILE A 630 2.74 25.06 -5.63
CA ILE A 630 2.61 24.72 -4.21
C ILE A 630 3.39 23.47 -3.81
N GLY A 631 4.21 22.91 -4.72
CA GLY A 631 5.03 21.72 -4.44
C GLY A 631 4.23 20.43 -4.27
N LEU A 632 3.04 20.35 -4.87
CA LEU A 632 2.17 19.18 -4.77
C LEU A 632 2.50 18.12 -5.83
N THR A 633 2.96 18.52 -7.01
CA THR A 633 3.30 17.63 -8.13
C THR A 633 4.49 18.15 -8.92
N THR A 634 4.97 17.37 -9.88
CA THR A 634 6.09 17.78 -10.76
C THR A 634 5.60 18.43 -12.05
N VAL A 635 6.51 19.11 -12.75
CA VAL A 635 6.25 19.71 -14.07
C VAL A 635 5.84 18.64 -15.10
N GLU A 636 6.51 17.49 -15.07
CA GLU A 636 6.22 16.37 -16.01
C GLU A 636 4.78 15.86 -15.83
N GLU A 637 4.33 15.72 -14.59
CA GLU A 637 2.95 15.31 -14.28
C GLU A 637 1.93 16.38 -14.73
N ALA A 638 2.25 17.67 -14.51
CA ALA A 638 1.40 18.76 -14.95
C ALA A 638 1.27 18.81 -16.48
N LEU A 639 2.38 18.68 -17.22
CA LEU A 639 2.38 18.64 -18.68
C LEU A 639 1.63 17.41 -19.21
N ARG A 640 1.76 16.26 -18.56
CA ARG A 640 1.01 15.04 -18.89
C ARG A 640 -0.49 15.22 -18.71
N ALA A 641 -0.91 15.90 -17.65
CA ALA A 641 -2.32 16.15 -17.35
C ALA A 641 -2.93 17.21 -18.24
N GLY A 642 -2.19 18.28 -18.54
CA GLY A 642 -2.65 19.39 -19.39
C GLY A 642 -2.82 19.01 -20.86
N GLY A 643 -2.31 17.84 -21.30
CA GLY A 643 -2.31 17.41 -22.68
C GLY A 643 -1.26 18.15 -23.52
N LYS A 644 -0.78 17.55 -24.60
CA LYS A 644 -0.07 18.30 -25.63
C LYS A 644 -1.10 19.17 -26.34
N SER A 645 -1.08 20.46 -26.05
CA SER A 645 -1.78 21.47 -26.83
C SER A 645 -1.17 21.57 -28.21
#